data_5994755e7073d830fa891bc571984f56
#
_entry.id   5994755e7073d830fa891bc571984f56
#
_cell.length_a   1.000
_cell.length_b   1.000
_cell.length_c   1.000
_cell.angle_alpha   90.00
_cell.angle_beta   90.00
_cell.angle_gamma   90.00
#
_symmetry.space_group_name_H-M   'P 1'
#
loop_
_entity.id
_entity.type
_entity.pdbx_description
1 polymer ?
#
loop_
_entity_poly.entity_id
_entity_poly.type
_entity_poly.pdbx_seq_one_letter_code
_entity_poly.pdbx_strand_id
1 'polypeptide(L)'
;MVFKDNNMKKNKFLAVAYGILPVAAVSISQSSFAEEQLETINVSTEFDDSTKANHSEKKTAKIIQQELIQNNKDLVRYSPDVGVVDQGRHQKGFAIRGVEDNRVGISIDGVALPDSEENSLYKRYGNLNTSRQSIDPELARTIDIAKGADSFNQGSGNIGGGVNYRTLEPFDIVRNGRKFGALYRTGYASRNNDWTNTLGVAYAGENAEALLLYSNRHGHEMKSAGGYTIPEDSYYTRSRGYSKQTPDDSTHNNHSYLAKFAYRFNDSHRVGVSYSGSRNKNYIIEDSAVTSENNWREADDRAKRDTVNVFYEYMPDSKLIALVKTDVDYQKTQTAAYNYEGYRAKLATAWSPAKPSEPSDNNLRFFNTKFKRINFRIDSQPIDLGTTNHTFSLRTAISERKFDILHQDSVYVDNNYDGVKEWVDSKDSTMMYPVKTRHYNISLHDEIQFTPEWKSHLGIRYDWAKYAQGSLGALECKNCRKADDAKFHNISWIAGLEKTINDNWKLGYSIGSGFRMPNASEMYFDYRDNAAGAWMSNPNLKAEKSLTQNLNLLGKGRLGELSLNLHHSSYKDFLYEQETWENYNYYGSMWRWRPVQQMQNIDSAKIYGVEFTGRLNLNEVTPMPNGWKLFGSLGYSKGSMSNGSSLMSLQPIKAIIGLDYEQPDGKWGIFSRLTYLGAQKAKNAKYLKTVERCVKKERVPNPYYYYGIGEEFEIKCTEEAHETELETWKHLNSKAFVFDMFGFYKPTENIILRAGIYNIFNRKYHTWDTLRGLNNTGGKINSVGLRPNYRYGGYPGLERYYQPGRNFSASIEIRF
;
A
#
# COMPACT_ATOMS: atom_id res chain seq x y z
N MET A 1 -35.06 7.82 -5.63
CA MET A 1 -35.34 7.42 -7.04
C MET A 1 -35.13 5.93 -7.13
N VAL A 2 -36.21 5.22 -7.25
CA VAL A 2 -36.35 3.78 -7.08
C VAL A 2 -35.63 3.05 -8.21
N PHE A 3 -34.71 2.16 -7.93
CA PHE A 3 -34.32 1.11 -8.84
C PHE A 3 -34.99 -0.20 -8.40
N LYS A 4 -36.06 -0.53 -9.05
CA LYS A 4 -36.51 -1.89 -9.29
C LYS A 4 -35.60 -2.48 -10.37
N ASP A 5 -35.00 -3.62 -10.16
CA ASP A 5 -35.47 -4.88 -10.70
C ASP A 5 -34.59 -6.04 -10.22
N ASN A 6 -35.24 -6.85 -9.43
CA ASN A 6 -34.82 -8.23 -9.17
C ASN A 6 -35.12 -9.06 -10.43
N ASN A 7 -34.07 -9.69 -10.97
CA ASN A 7 -34.16 -11.02 -11.56
C ASN A 7 -32.79 -11.43 -12.12
N MET A 8 -31.95 -11.98 -11.28
CA MET A 8 -30.84 -12.77 -11.79
C MET A 8 -31.26 -14.24 -11.91
N LYS A 9 -31.89 -14.54 -13.01
CA LYS A 9 -31.97 -15.92 -13.50
C LYS A 9 -30.62 -16.34 -14.04
N LYS A 10 -30.13 -17.47 -13.53
CA LYS A 10 -29.02 -18.23 -14.08
C LYS A 10 -29.16 -18.35 -15.60
N ASN A 11 -28.30 -17.71 -16.37
CA ASN A 11 -28.12 -18.04 -17.77
C ASN A 11 -26.69 -18.51 -18.00
N LYS A 12 -26.66 -19.72 -18.55
CA LYS A 12 -25.48 -20.42 -19.00
C LYS A 12 -24.75 -19.62 -20.07
N PHE A 13 -23.42 -19.66 -19.94
CA PHE A 13 -22.49 -19.18 -20.94
C PHE A 13 -22.79 -19.74 -22.34
N LEU A 14 -22.94 -18.84 -23.29
CA LEU A 14 -22.66 -19.10 -24.69
C LEU A 14 -21.61 -18.09 -25.13
N ALA A 15 -20.38 -18.58 -25.33
CA ALA A 15 -19.31 -17.81 -25.95
C ALA A 15 -19.63 -17.66 -27.44
N VAL A 16 -19.75 -16.43 -27.90
CA VAL A 16 -19.76 -16.14 -29.34
C VAL A 16 -18.48 -15.38 -29.66
N ALA A 17 -17.52 -16.11 -30.19
CA ALA A 17 -16.38 -15.60 -30.91
C ALA A 17 -16.81 -15.33 -32.36
N TYR A 18 -16.91 -14.10 -32.77
CA TYR A 18 -16.84 -13.73 -34.19
C TYR A 18 -16.25 -12.32 -34.33
N GLY A 19 -15.12 -12.26 -35.01
CA GLY A 19 -14.43 -11.03 -35.37
C GLY A 19 -13.10 -11.32 -36.05
N ILE A 20 -13.15 -12.09 -37.16
CA ILE A 20 -11.98 -12.28 -38.04
C ILE A 20 -11.83 -11.02 -38.89
N LEU A 21 -10.74 -10.30 -38.70
CA LEU A 21 -10.25 -9.30 -39.65
C LEU A 21 -9.19 -9.91 -40.56
N PRO A 22 -9.14 -9.59 -41.85
CA PRO A 22 -8.32 -10.29 -42.83
C PRO A 22 -6.84 -9.97 -42.65
N VAL A 23 -6.05 -11.01 -42.70
CA VAL A 23 -4.58 -10.93 -42.78
C VAL A 23 -4.20 -10.43 -44.17
N ALA A 24 -3.70 -9.19 -44.22
CA ALA A 24 -2.97 -8.74 -45.40
C ALA A 24 -1.54 -9.31 -45.37
N ALA A 25 -1.21 -10.13 -46.34
CA ALA A 25 0.12 -10.63 -46.55
C ALA A 25 1.06 -9.47 -46.93
N VAL A 26 2.01 -9.15 -46.06
CA VAL A 26 3.12 -8.25 -46.37
C VAL A 26 4.37 -9.11 -46.57
N SER A 27 4.92 -9.02 -47.73
CA SER A 27 6.18 -9.64 -48.20
C SER A 27 7.37 -9.26 -47.30
N ILE A 28 8.05 -10.27 -46.78
CA ILE A 28 9.24 -10.16 -45.95
C ILE A 28 10.45 -9.85 -46.82
N SER A 29 11.02 -8.65 -46.70
CA SER A 29 12.41 -8.39 -47.12
C SER A 29 13.29 -8.64 -45.87
N GLN A 30 14.25 -9.53 -46.06
CA GLN A 30 15.32 -9.76 -45.09
C GLN A 30 16.17 -8.50 -44.94
N SER A 31 16.10 -7.90 -43.72
CA SER A 31 17.08 -6.90 -43.29
C SER A 31 17.78 -7.42 -42.05
N SER A 32 19.09 -7.31 -42.08
CA SER A 32 20.09 -7.73 -41.14
C SER A 32 19.72 -7.42 -39.68
N PHE A 33 19.86 -8.42 -38.82
CA PHE A 33 19.74 -8.33 -37.41
C PHE A 33 20.79 -7.37 -36.83
N ALA A 34 20.38 -6.21 -36.39
CA ALA A 34 21.10 -5.49 -35.37
C ALA A 34 20.78 -6.15 -34.04
N GLU A 35 21.81 -6.63 -33.37
CA GLU A 35 21.77 -7.26 -32.06
C GLU A 35 21.21 -6.22 -31.04
N GLU A 36 19.91 -6.25 -30.79
CA GLU A 36 19.32 -5.50 -29.71
C GLU A 36 19.79 -6.18 -28.42
N GLN A 37 20.82 -5.60 -27.77
CA GLN A 37 21.22 -6.00 -26.43
C GLN A 37 20.00 -5.85 -25.55
N LEU A 38 19.29 -6.96 -25.34
CA LEU A 38 18.24 -7.06 -24.33
C LEU A 38 18.86 -6.64 -23.01
N GLU A 39 18.39 -5.49 -22.49
CA GLU A 39 18.73 -5.08 -21.13
C GLU A 39 18.52 -6.28 -20.21
N THR A 40 19.63 -6.84 -19.76
CA THR A 40 19.65 -7.87 -18.73
C THR A 40 18.73 -7.41 -17.61
N ILE A 41 17.94 -8.32 -17.05
CA ILE A 41 17.10 -8.04 -15.90
C ILE A 41 18.04 -7.58 -14.78
N ASN A 42 18.27 -6.30 -14.74
CA ASN A 42 19.10 -5.71 -13.74
C ASN A 42 18.31 -5.69 -12.43
N VAL A 43 18.63 -6.64 -11.53
CA VAL A 43 18.67 -6.27 -10.12
C VAL A 43 19.94 -5.41 -10.01
N SER A 44 20.01 -4.38 -10.83
CA SER A 44 21.04 -3.38 -10.69
C SER A 44 20.57 -2.45 -9.60
N THR A 45 21.25 -2.47 -8.52
CA THR A 45 21.47 -1.30 -7.72
C THR A 45 22.29 -0.33 -8.57
N GLU A 46 21.79 0.05 -9.76
CA GLU A 46 22.28 1.26 -10.38
C GLU A 46 21.88 2.38 -9.44
N PHE A 47 22.86 3.09 -8.96
CA PHE A 47 22.69 4.35 -8.30
C PHE A 47 22.10 5.32 -9.34
N ASP A 48 20.80 5.27 -9.52
CA ASP A 48 20.06 6.26 -10.31
C ASP A 48 20.02 7.58 -9.55
N ASP A 49 20.04 8.69 -10.24
CA ASP A 49 20.21 10.06 -9.70
C ASP A 49 19.37 10.45 -8.50
N SER A 50 18.23 9.80 -8.28
CA SER A 50 17.32 10.10 -7.15
C SER A 50 17.53 9.20 -5.93
N THR A 51 18.28 8.09 -6.03
CA THR A 51 18.40 7.06 -4.98
C THR A 51 19.82 6.68 -4.63
N LYS A 52 20.79 7.44 -5.11
CA LYS A 52 22.23 7.15 -5.08
C LYS A 52 22.82 6.84 -3.69
N ALA A 53 22.13 7.19 -2.62
CA ALA A 53 22.60 6.95 -1.27
C ALA A 53 21.84 5.85 -0.51
N ASN A 54 20.75 5.33 -1.04
CA ASN A 54 19.96 4.29 -0.39
C ASN A 54 19.97 3.00 -1.21
N HIS A 55 19.92 1.86 -0.50
CA HIS A 55 19.69 0.60 -1.17
C HIS A 55 18.30 0.58 -1.79
N SER A 56 18.19 0.30 -3.08
CA SER A 56 16.92 0.24 -3.78
C SER A 56 16.77 -1.06 -4.59
N GLU A 57 15.54 -1.49 -4.77
CA GLU A 57 15.15 -2.58 -5.64
C GLU A 57 14.30 -2.00 -6.78
N LYS A 58 14.73 -2.23 -8.02
CA LYS A 58 14.06 -1.70 -9.21
C LYS A 58 13.34 -2.82 -9.96
N LYS A 59 12.04 -2.66 -10.18
CA LYS A 59 11.23 -3.51 -11.06
C LYS A 59 10.96 -2.78 -12.36
N THR A 60 11.59 -3.24 -13.45
CA THR A 60 11.33 -2.70 -14.79
C THR A 60 10.03 -3.24 -15.38
N ALA A 61 9.51 -2.61 -16.43
CA ALA A 61 8.33 -3.09 -17.16
C ALA A 61 8.50 -4.55 -17.62
N LYS A 62 9.71 -4.95 -18.04
CA LYS A 62 10.02 -6.34 -18.40
C LYS A 62 9.78 -7.28 -17.22
N ILE A 63 10.30 -6.98 -16.04
CA ILE A 63 10.12 -7.79 -14.82
C ILE A 63 8.65 -7.82 -14.39
N ILE A 64 7.98 -6.66 -14.40
CA ILE A 64 6.57 -6.53 -14.02
C ILE A 64 5.71 -7.48 -14.86
N GLN A 65 5.95 -7.51 -16.17
CA GLN A 65 5.20 -8.36 -17.08
C GLN A 65 5.64 -9.83 -17.02
N GLN A 66 6.91 -10.10 -16.83
CA GLN A 66 7.47 -11.45 -16.77
C GLN A 66 7.04 -12.20 -15.51
N GLU A 67 7.02 -11.53 -14.36
CA GLU A 67 6.53 -12.09 -13.09
C GLU A 67 5.00 -12.02 -12.98
N LEU A 68 4.28 -11.50 -14.01
CA LEU A 68 2.84 -11.32 -14.05
C LEU A 68 2.32 -10.57 -12.80
N ILE A 69 2.98 -9.45 -12.49
CA ILE A 69 2.65 -8.59 -11.34
C ILE A 69 1.36 -7.84 -11.64
N GLN A 70 0.33 -8.05 -10.82
CA GLN A 70 -0.98 -7.44 -10.98
C GLN A 70 -1.33 -6.46 -9.86
N ASN A 71 -0.68 -6.58 -8.71
CA ASN A 71 -0.95 -5.77 -7.52
C ASN A 71 0.30 -5.66 -6.62
N ASN A 72 0.18 -4.91 -5.53
CA ASN A 72 1.28 -4.68 -4.61
C ASN A 72 1.79 -5.96 -3.93
N LYS A 73 0.96 -6.97 -3.72
CA LYS A 73 1.42 -8.26 -3.18
C LYS A 73 2.32 -9.00 -4.15
N ASP A 74 1.97 -8.98 -5.42
CA ASP A 74 2.81 -9.59 -6.45
C ASP A 74 4.12 -8.84 -6.59
N LEU A 75 4.06 -7.49 -6.50
CA LEU A 75 5.24 -6.64 -6.58
C LEU A 75 6.31 -7.05 -5.56
N VAL A 76 5.90 -7.37 -4.33
CA VAL A 76 6.82 -7.75 -3.25
C VAL A 76 7.00 -9.26 -3.08
N ARG A 77 6.40 -10.07 -3.96
CA ARG A 77 6.43 -11.55 -3.85
C ARG A 77 7.85 -12.08 -3.74
N TYR A 78 8.76 -11.58 -4.53
CA TYR A 78 10.16 -12.00 -4.55
C TYR A 78 11.12 -10.94 -4.00
N SER A 79 10.61 -9.91 -3.32
CA SER A 79 11.43 -8.90 -2.66
C SER A 79 11.76 -9.33 -1.24
N PRO A 80 13.04 -9.28 -0.83
CA PRO A 80 13.41 -9.52 0.55
C PRO A 80 13.03 -8.32 1.43
N ASP A 81 12.62 -8.59 2.67
CA ASP A 81 12.34 -7.60 3.73
C ASP A 81 11.34 -6.48 3.36
N VAL A 82 10.47 -6.76 2.41
CA VAL A 82 9.34 -5.93 2.02
C VAL A 82 8.06 -6.74 2.11
N GLY A 83 7.03 -6.18 2.73
CA GLY A 83 5.72 -6.78 2.88
C GLY A 83 4.60 -5.81 2.50
N VAL A 84 3.39 -6.33 2.42
CA VAL A 84 2.14 -5.57 2.23
C VAL A 84 1.10 -6.16 3.15
N VAL A 85 0.58 -5.36 4.07
CA VAL A 85 -0.52 -5.80 4.94
C VAL A 85 -1.75 -6.04 4.10
N ASP A 86 -2.30 -7.23 4.20
CA ASP A 86 -3.50 -7.64 3.50
C ASP A 86 -4.41 -8.46 4.41
N GLN A 87 -5.53 -7.90 4.74
CA GLN A 87 -6.55 -8.48 5.59
C GLN A 87 -7.92 -8.47 4.90
N GLY A 88 -7.95 -8.89 3.65
CA GLY A 88 -9.15 -8.81 2.83
C GLY A 88 -9.50 -7.37 2.49
N ARG A 89 -10.62 -6.87 2.98
CA ARG A 89 -11.05 -5.49 2.72
C ARG A 89 -10.05 -4.44 3.21
N HIS A 90 -9.38 -4.69 4.34
CA HIS A 90 -8.48 -3.70 4.95
C HIS A 90 -7.03 -3.94 4.54
N GLN A 91 -6.57 -3.18 3.58
CA GLN A 91 -5.18 -3.17 3.17
C GLN A 91 -4.50 -1.92 3.70
N LYS A 92 -3.25 -2.08 4.14
CA LYS A 92 -2.36 -0.97 4.44
C LYS A 92 -1.29 -0.89 3.35
N GLY A 93 -0.56 0.19 3.27
CA GLY A 93 0.52 0.35 2.32
C GLY A 93 1.67 -0.66 2.50
N PHE A 94 2.80 -0.35 1.93
CA PHE A 94 4.00 -1.18 2.05
C PHE A 94 4.57 -1.17 3.46
N ALA A 95 5.17 -2.30 3.85
CA ALA A 95 6.02 -2.42 5.02
C ALA A 95 7.46 -2.67 4.55
N ILE A 96 8.38 -1.77 4.86
CA ILE A 96 9.80 -1.86 4.49
C ILE A 96 10.63 -1.90 5.76
N ARG A 97 11.43 -2.96 5.93
CA ARG A 97 12.35 -3.11 7.08
C ARG A 97 11.68 -2.83 8.43
N GLY A 98 10.43 -3.27 8.61
CA GLY A 98 9.73 -3.15 9.90
C GLY A 98 9.03 -1.82 10.17
N VAL A 99 8.95 -0.92 9.20
CA VAL A 99 8.10 0.27 9.26
C VAL A 99 7.11 0.29 8.11
N GLU A 100 5.93 0.83 8.34
CA GLU A 100 4.81 0.72 7.41
C GLU A 100 3.92 1.97 7.42
N ASP A 101 2.88 1.93 6.60
CA ASP A 101 1.84 2.94 6.51
C ASP A 101 2.40 4.29 6.02
N ASN A 102 2.09 5.40 6.69
CA ASN A 102 2.57 6.73 6.32
C ASN A 102 4.08 6.95 6.51
N ARG A 103 4.79 5.93 7.02
CA ARG A 103 6.25 5.93 7.16
C ARG A 103 6.99 5.46 5.91
N VAL A 104 6.23 4.91 4.94
CA VAL A 104 6.70 4.55 3.61
C VAL A 104 6.00 5.45 2.60
N GLY A 105 6.78 6.31 1.95
CA GLY A 105 6.25 7.20 0.92
C GLY A 105 5.87 6.44 -0.35
N ILE A 106 4.87 6.94 -1.06
CA ILE A 106 4.49 6.41 -2.38
C ILE A 106 4.35 7.60 -3.32
N SER A 107 4.99 7.52 -4.48
CA SER A 107 4.88 8.57 -5.50
C SER A 107 4.64 7.98 -6.90
N ILE A 108 4.04 8.78 -7.78
CA ILE A 108 3.88 8.48 -9.20
C ILE A 108 4.44 9.67 -9.98
N ASP A 109 5.43 9.43 -10.82
CA ASP A 109 6.15 10.47 -11.59
C ASP A 109 6.58 11.67 -10.71
N GLY A 110 7.05 11.38 -9.48
CA GLY A 110 7.51 12.38 -8.53
C GLY A 110 6.42 13.15 -7.79
N VAL A 111 5.14 12.83 -7.99
CA VAL A 111 4.02 13.39 -7.22
C VAL A 111 3.65 12.43 -6.11
N ALA A 112 3.84 12.84 -4.87
CA ALA A 112 3.51 12.03 -3.70
C ALA A 112 2.01 11.76 -3.61
N LEU A 113 1.62 10.53 -3.29
CA LEU A 113 0.25 10.21 -2.92
C LEU A 113 -0.06 10.74 -1.52
N PRO A 114 -1.32 11.09 -1.23
CA PRO A 114 -1.72 11.50 0.10
C PRO A 114 -1.43 10.44 1.15
N ASP A 115 -1.20 10.88 2.38
CA ASP A 115 -1.12 10.00 3.53
C ASP A 115 -2.46 9.28 3.75
N SER A 116 -2.39 8.12 4.40
CA SER A 116 -3.57 7.51 4.97
C SER A 116 -4.05 8.35 6.14
N GLU A 117 -5.24 8.89 6.01
CA GLU A 117 -5.90 9.68 7.07
C GLU A 117 -6.87 8.81 7.90
N GLU A 118 -6.85 7.49 7.67
CA GLU A 118 -7.71 6.54 8.37
C GLU A 118 -7.17 6.26 9.78
N ASN A 119 -7.98 6.50 10.78
CA ASN A 119 -7.73 6.08 12.17
C ASN A 119 -8.50 4.80 12.52
N SER A 120 -8.39 4.34 13.78
CA SER A 120 -9.02 3.10 14.24
C SER A 120 -10.55 3.11 14.15
N LEU A 121 -11.21 4.26 14.31
CA LEU A 121 -12.66 4.40 14.20
C LEU A 121 -13.17 4.04 12.80
N TYR A 122 -12.43 4.46 11.75
CA TYR A 122 -12.88 4.26 10.36
C TYR A 122 -12.74 2.84 9.85
N LYS A 123 -11.92 2.00 10.47
CA LYS A 123 -11.81 0.57 10.10
C LYS A 123 -13.14 -0.18 10.09
N ARG A 124 -14.10 0.30 10.87
CA ARG A 124 -15.48 -0.23 10.86
C ARG A 124 -16.18 0.02 9.51
N TYR A 125 -15.89 1.14 8.89
CA TYR A 125 -16.64 1.61 7.71
C TYR A 125 -16.02 1.19 6.40
N GLY A 126 -14.79 0.67 6.38
CA GLY A 126 -14.18 0.17 5.17
C GLY A 126 -12.72 0.52 4.98
N ASN A 127 -12.24 0.36 3.76
CA ASN A 127 -10.85 0.65 3.41
C ASN A 127 -10.73 2.05 2.80
N LEU A 128 -10.44 3.02 3.64
CA LEU A 128 -10.20 4.40 3.20
C LEU A 128 -8.75 4.67 2.77
N ASN A 129 -7.90 3.62 2.77
CA ASN A 129 -6.52 3.68 2.27
C ASN A 129 -6.37 3.29 0.79
N THR A 130 -7.46 3.05 0.10
CA THR A 130 -7.46 2.47 -1.26
C THR A 130 -6.67 3.32 -2.26
N SER A 131 -6.61 4.64 -2.10
CA SER A 131 -5.85 5.53 -3.00
C SER A 131 -4.34 5.25 -3.01
N ARG A 132 -3.79 4.74 -1.92
CA ARG A 132 -2.36 4.39 -1.79
C ARG A 132 -2.01 3.02 -2.33
N GLN A 133 -2.99 2.20 -2.67
CA GLN A 133 -2.81 0.79 -2.99
C GLN A 133 -3.26 0.42 -4.39
N SER A 134 -4.12 1.23 -4.98
CA SER A 134 -4.73 0.98 -6.28
C SER A 134 -3.91 1.59 -7.41
N ILE A 135 -2.61 1.34 -7.43
CA ILE A 135 -1.74 1.76 -8.53
C ILE A 135 -1.63 0.58 -9.49
N ASP A 136 -2.01 0.79 -10.73
CA ASP A 136 -1.98 -0.26 -11.75
C ASP A 136 -0.55 -0.44 -12.28
N PRO A 137 0.06 -1.62 -12.09
CA PRO A 137 1.39 -1.91 -12.62
C PRO A 137 1.47 -1.85 -14.16
N GLU A 138 0.34 -1.95 -14.85
CA GLU A 138 0.28 -1.85 -16.32
C GLU A 138 0.75 -0.49 -16.85
N LEU A 139 0.63 0.57 -16.03
CA LEU A 139 1.09 1.90 -16.40
C LEU A 139 2.57 2.12 -16.09
N ALA A 140 3.21 1.22 -15.35
CA ALA A 140 4.54 1.43 -14.83
C ALA A 140 5.63 1.03 -15.84
N ARG A 141 6.55 1.95 -16.11
CA ARG A 141 7.84 1.70 -16.74
C ARG A 141 8.84 1.10 -15.77
N THR A 142 8.91 1.72 -14.57
CA THR A 142 9.72 1.22 -13.45
C THR A 142 9.01 1.46 -12.13
N ILE A 143 9.27 0.57 -11.18
CA ILE A 143 8.87 0.73 -9.79
C ILE A 143 10.13 0.58 -8.95
N ASP A 144 10.51 1.66 -8.26
CA ASP A 144 11.71 1.71 -7.44
C ASP A 144 11.30 1.63 -5.96
N ILE A 145 11.78 0.61 -5.25
CA ILE A 145 11.56 0.41 -3.82
C ILE A 145 12.83 0.82 -3.09
N ALA A 146 12.86 2.08 -2.62
CA ALA A 146 13.96 2.61 -1.82
C ALA A 146 13.81 2.14 -0.37
N LYS A 147 14.88 1.60 0.22
CA LYS A 147 14.87 1.00 1.56
C LYS A 147 15.73 1.80 2.53
N GLY A 148 15.10 2.37 3.55
CA GLY A 148 15.73 3.26 4.51
C GLY A 148 15.32 4.73 4.34
N ALA A 149 15.80 5.61 5.21
CA ALA A 149 15.42 7.02 5.20
C ALA A 149 15.71 7.71 3.87
N ASP A 150 14.68 8.28 3.24
CA ASP A 150 14.75 8.95 1.95
C ASP A 150 14.10 10.35 1.95
N SER A 151 14.02 10.98 3.11
CA SER A 151 13.36 12.30 3.21
C SER A 151 14.13 13.41 2.50
N PHE A 152 15.42 13.26 2.27
CA PHE A 152 16.16 14.21 1.44
C PHE A 152 15.56 14.31 0.03
N ASN A 153 15.28 13.19 -0.63
CA ASN A 153 14.71 13.15 -1.97
C ASN A 153 13.20 13.39 -1.99
N GLN A 154 12.46 12.75 -1.10
CA GLN A 154 11.00 12.63 -1.16
C GLN A 154 10.26 13.51 -0.14
N GLY A 155 10.97 14.08 0.85
CA GLY A 155 10.37 14.86 1.93
C GLY A 155 9.73 14.02 3.03
N SER A 156 8.73 14.59 3.70
CA SER A 156 8.02 13.97 4.81
C SER A 156 7.37 12.64 4.42
N GLY A 157 7.36 11.67 5.36
CA GLY A 157 6.70 10.37 5.17
C GLY A 157 7.60 9.26 4.63
N ASN A 158 8.90 9.53 4.44
CA ASN A 158 9.86 8.58 3.90
C ASN A 158 10.93 8.20 4.93
N ILE A 159 10.51 7.90 6.17
CA ILE A 159 11.43 7.51 7.23
C ILE A 159 11.86 6.03 7.14
N GLY A 160 11.05 5.18 6.52
CA GLY A 160 11.34 3.77 6.28
C GLY A 160 11.75 3.47 4.84
N GLY A 161 11.58 4.43 3.95
CA GLY A 161 11.81 4.29 2.52
C GLY A 161 10.63 4.77 1.69
N GLY A 162 10.63 4.40 0.41
CA GLY A 162 9.55 4.80 -0.50
C GLY A 162 9.40 3.86 -1.68
N VAL A 163 8.22 3.89 -2.28
CA VAL A 163 7.91 3.16 -3.52
C VAL A 163 7.54 4.17 -4.60
N ASN A 164 8.41 4.29 -5.60
CA ASN A 164 8.32 5.30 -6.63
C ASN A 164 7.95 4.66 -7.95
N TYR A 165 6.78 4.98 -8.46
CA TYR A 165 6.28 4.54 -9.75
C TYR A 165 6.66 5.58 -10.81
N ARG A 166 7.34 5.15 -11.85
CA ARG A 166 7.52 5.93 -13.08
C ARG A 166 6.65 5.32 -14.15
N THR A 167 5.81 6.12 -14.77
CA THR A 167 4.89 5.64 -15.80
C THR A 167 5.56 5.54 -17.15
N LEU A 168 4.93 4.76 -18.04
CA LEU A 168 5.40 4.58 -19.42
C LEU A 168 5.55 5.91 -20.15
N GLU A 169 6.53 5.97 -21.02
CA GLU A 169 6.81 7.07 -21.94
C GLU A 169 6.47 6.66 -23.39
N PRO A 170 6.32 7.61 -24.34
CA PRO A 170 6.01 7.29 -25.72
C PRO A 170 6.96 6.29 -26.35
N PHE A 171 8.26 6.42 -26.11
CA PHE A 171 9.30 5.54 -26.66
C PHE A 171 9.28 4.11 -26.07
N ASP A 172 8.58 3.86 -24.96
CA ASP A 172 8.40 2.50 -24.43
C ASP A 172 7.42 1.66 -25.29
N ILE A 173 6.60 2.32 -26.09
CA ILE A 173 5.63 1.70 -27.00
C ILE A 173 6.07 1.78 -28.45
N VAL A 174 6.66 2.91 -28.86
CA VAL A 174 7.16 3.10 -30.22
C VAL A 174 8.45 2.32 -30.42
N ARG A 175 8.51 1.48 -31.45
CA ARG A 175 9.68 0.68 -31.75
C ARG A 175 10.74 1.48 -32.49
N ASN A 176 11.99 1.01 -32.41
CA ASN A 176 13.10 1.60 -33.10
C ASN A 176 12.82 1.77 -34.60
N GLY A 177 13.12 2.95 -35.13
CA GLY A 177 12.92 3.32 -36.54
C GLY A 177 11.48 3.64 -36.93
N ARG A 178 10.53 3.62 -36.00
CA ARG A 178 9.14 4.01 -36.23
C ARG A 178 8.82 5.30 -35.49
N LYS A 179 7.80 6.03 -35.93
CA LYS A 179 7.25 7.22 -35.23
C LYS A 179 5.95 6.91 -34.50
N PHE A 180 5.28 5.81 -34.84
CA PHE A 180 4.03 5.36 -34.21
C PHE A 180 4.18 3.96 -33.64
N GLY A 181 3.52 3.72 -32.52
CA GLY A 181 3.43 2.42 -31.91
C GLY A 181 2.06 2.20 -31.27
N ALA A 182 1.66 0.93 -31.17
CA ALA A 182 0.48 0.51 -30.45
C ALA A 182 0.79 -0.73 -29.61
N LEU A 183 0.16 -0.81 -28.46
CA LEU A 183 0.24 -1.90 -27.50
C LEU A 183 -1.16 -2.38 -27.16
N TYR A 184 -1.37 -3.68 -27.29
CA TYR A 184 -2.53 -4.34 -26.70
C TYR A 184 -2.04 -5.46 -25.80
N ARG A 185 -2.55 -5.54 -24.58
CA ARG A 185 -2.24 -6.60 -23.63
C ARG A 185 -3.52 -7.08 -22.96
N THR A 186 -3.71 -8.39 -22.90
CA THR A 186 -4.75 -9.01 -22.11
C THR A 186 -4.15 -10.08 -21.21
N GLY A 187 -4.69 -10.22 -20.00
CA GLY A 187 -4.20 -11.16 -19.02
C GLY A 187 -5.31 -11.69 -18.12
N TYR A 188 -5.08 -12.88 -17.58
CA TYR A 188 -5.97 -13.56 -16.66
C TYR A 188 -5.21 -14.14 -15.47
N ALA A 189 -5.81 -14.05 -14.27
CA ALA A 189 -5.30 -14.72 -13.07
C ALA A 189 -6.41 -15.51 -12.36
N SER A 190 -6.18 -16.80 -12.18
CA SER A 190 -7.17 -17.71 -11.63
C SER A 190 -7.41 -17.59 -10.12
N ARG A 191 -6.45 -16.97 -9.39
CA ARG A 191 -6.52 -16.80 -7.92
C ARG A 191 -7.68 -15.90 -7.47
N ASN A 192 -8.12 -15.00 -8.32
CA ASN A 192 -9.21 -14.06 -8.08
C ASN A 192 -10.07 -13.83 -9.33
N ASN A 193 -10.00 -14.72 -10.31
CA ASN A 193 -10.69 -14.63 -11.60
C ASN A 193 -10.53 -13.25 -12.25
N ASP A 194 -9.32 -12.69 -12.18
CA ASP A 194 -9.02 -11.31 -12.60
C ASP A 194 -8.67 -11.27 -14.09
N TRP A 195 -9.37 -10.44 -14.85
CA TRP A 195 -9.08 -10.11 -16.21
C TRP A 195 -8.51 -8.69 -16.31
N THR A 196 -7.39 -8.55 -16.99
CA THR A 196 -6.74 -7.28 -17.28
C THR A 196 -6.72 -7.05 -18.77
N ASN A 197 -7.09 -5.85 -19.23
CA ASN A 197 -7.00 -5.43 -20.63
C ASN A 197 -6.35 -4.04 -20.68
N THR A 198 -5.28 -3.92 -21.44
CA THR A 198 -4.51 -2.68 -21.58
C THR A 198 -4.37 -2.34 -23.06
N LEU A 199 -4.71 -1.12 -23.42
CA LEU A 199 -4.55 -0.57 -24.75
C LEU A 199 -3.71 0.71 -24.68
N GLY A 200 -2.68 0.81 -25.50
CA GLY A 200 -1.83 1.98 -25.61
C GLY A 200 -1.55 2.35 -27.06
N VAL A 201 -1.47 3.66 -27.34
CA VAL A 201 -0.99 4.20 -28.61
C VAL A 201 -0.01 5.33 -28.32
N ALA A 202 1.04 5.40 -29.12
CA ALA A 202 2.08 6.38 -28.90
C ALA A 202 2.62 6.92 -30.22
N TYR A 203 3.10 8.16 -30.15
CA TYR A 203 3.85 8.84 -31.19
C TYR A 203 5.15 9.37 -30.59
N ALA A 204 6.28 9.12 -31.24
CA ALA A 204 7.60 9.66 -30.90
C ALA A 204 8.25 10.20 -32.17
N GLY A 205 8.13 11.49 -32.40
CA GLY A 205 8.75 12.22 -33.49
C GLY A 205 9.92 13.06 -32.98
N GLU A 206 10.54 13.80 -33.85
CA GLU A 206 11.70 14.66 -33.53
C GLU A 206 11.33 15.76 -32.54
N ASN A 207 10.19 16.43 -32.76
CA ASN A 207 9.76 17.59 -31.98
C ASN A 207 8.57 17.29 -31.06
N ALA A 208 7.79 16.26 -31.34
CA ALA A 208 6.57 15.96 -30.58
C ALA A 208 6.55 14.52 -30.12
N GLU A 209 6.08 14.32 -28.93
CA GLU A 209 5.89 13.02 -28.28
C GLU A 209 4.48 12.94 -27.70
N ALA A 210 3.78 11.82 -27.89
CA ALA A 210 2.45 11.62 -27.32
C ALA A 210 2.24 10.16 -26.92
N LEU A 211 1.51 9.95 -25.83
CA LEU A 211 1.09 8.64 -25.33
C LEU A 211 -0.34 8.73 -24.83
N LEU A 212 -1.15 7.76 -25.20
CA LEU A 212 -2.45 7.48 -24.58
C LEU A 212 -2.47 6.02 -24.19
N LEU A 213 -2.79 5.72 -22.92
CA LEU A 213 -2.87 4.36 -22.43
C LEU A 213 -4.10 4.24 -21.50
N TYR A 214 -4.80 3.15 -21.67
CA TYR A 214 -5.94 2.77 -20.84
C TYR A 214 -5.78 1.33 -20.39
N SER A 215 -6.02 1.07 -19.11
CA SER A 215 -6.05 -0.28 -18.54
C SER A 215 -7.35 -0.48 -17.77
N ASN A 216 -7.96 -1.63 -17.96
CA ASN A 216 -9.12 -2.08 -17.18
C ASN A 216 -8.80 -3.43 -16.53
N ARG A 217 -9.17 -3.54 -15.26
CA ARG A 217 -9.03 -4.75 -14.48
C ARG A 217 -10.33 -5.09 -13.78
N HIS A 218 -10.84 -6.30 -14.02
CA HIS A 218 -12.08 -6.79 -13.42
C HIS A 218 -11.86 -8.19 -12.84
N GLY A 219 -12.28 -8.40 -11.59
CA GLY A 219 -12.11 -9.68 -10.91
C GLY A 219 -12.91 -9.77 -9.61
N HIS A 220 -12.56 -10.75 -8.83
CA HIS A 220 -13.25 -11.12 -7.60
C HIS A 220 -12.30 -11.09 -6.39
N GLU A 221 -12.76 -11.55 -5.24
CA GLU A 221 -11.96 -11.74 -4.04
C GLU A 221 -10.80 -12.71 -4.29
N MET A 222 -9.73 -12.53 -3.52
CA MET A 222 -8.62 -13.46 -3.52
C MET A 222 -9.05 -14.79 -2.89
N LYS A 223 -8.95 -15.90 -3.64
CA LYS A 223 -9.26 -17.24 -3.15
C LYS A 223 -8.30 -17.63 -2.04
N SER A 224 -8.82 -18.21 -0.98
CA SER A 224 -8.03 -18.83 0.08
C SER A 224 -7.78 -20.31 -0.25
N ALA A 225 -6.59 -20.82 0.09
CA ALA A 225 -6.32 -22.26 0.07
C ALA A 225 -7.01 -23.00 1.22
N GLY A 226 -7.56 -22.29 2.19
CA GLY A 226 -8.49 -22.78 3.17
C GLY A 226 -9.78 -23.18 2.47
N GLY A 227 -10.55 -23.98 2.95
CA GLY A 227 -11.81 -24.46 2.42
C GLY A 227 -12.36 -25.41 3.41
N TYR A 228 -12.76 -24.91 4.56
CA TYR A 228 -13.45 -25.73 5.54
C TYR A 228 -14.89 -25.22 5.59
N THR A 229 -15.82 -26.10 5.29
CA THR A 229 -17.24 -25.83 5.48
C THR A 229 -17.56 -26.15 6.93
N ILE A 230 -17.98 -25.15 7.71
CA ILE A 230 -18.54 -25.45 9.02
C ILE A 230 -19.79 -26.28 8.77
N PRO A 231 -20.00 -27.41 9.46
CA PRO A 231 -21.23 -28.15 9.38
C PRO A 231 -22.42 -27.24 9.66
N GLU A 232 -23.42 -27.26 8.79
CA GLU A 232 -24.61 -26.40 8.92
C GLU A 232 -25.30 -26.53 10.27
N ASP A 233 -25.08 -27.67 10.95
CA ASP A 233 -25.62 -28.00 12.29
C ASP A 233 -24.76 -27.55 13.47
N SER A 234 -23.63 -26.85 13.25
CA SER A 234 -22.85 -26.42 14.39
C SER A 234 -23.55 -25.28 15.16
N TYR A 235 -23.42 -25.29 16.49
CA TYR A 235 -23.92 -24.22 17.35
C TYR A 235 -23.45 -22.83 16.87
N TYR A 236 -22.26 -22.77 16.28
CA TYR A 236 -21.67 -21.53 15.76
C TYR A 236 -22.30 -21.03 14.49
N THR A 237 -22.77 -21.88 13.60
CA THR A 237 -23.52 -21.49 12.41
C THR A 237 -24.94 -21.04 12.75
N ARG A 238 -25.60 -21.72 13.68
CA ARG A 238 -26.97 -21.39 14.09
C ARG A 238 -27.08 -20.15 14.95
N SER A 239 -26.11 -19.92 15.84
CA SER A 239 -26.24 -18.85 16.83
C SER A 239 -25.62 -17.52 16.39
N ARG A 240 -24.80 -17.47 15.35
CA ARG A 240 -23.95 -16.32 15.08
C ARG A 240 -23.70 -15.96 13.63
N GLY A 241 -24.20 -16.68 12.68
CA GLY A 241 -24.31 -16.34 11.25
C GLY A 241 -23.03 -15.95 10.50
N TYR A 242 -21.85 -16.07 11.11
CA TYR A 242 -20.69 -15.42 10.59
C TYR A 242 -19.43 -16.18 10.78
N SER A 243 -19.15 -17.11 10.19
CA SER A 243 -17.76 -17.49 9.95
C SER A 243 -17.71 -18.23 8.67
N LYS A 244 -17.95 -17.52 7.59
CA LYS A 244 -17.43 -17.97 6.35
C LYS A 244 -15.93 -18.16 6.55
N GLN A 245 -15.47 -19.37 6.40
CA GLN A 245 -14.05 -19.70 6.37
C GLN A 245 -13.44 -19.37 5.02
N THR A 246 -14.25 -18.89 4.11
CA THR A 246 -13.87 -18.31 2.83
C THR A 246 -13.79 -16.78 2.96
N PRO A 247 -13.00 -16.11 2.16
CA PRO A 247 -13.04 -14.66 2.02
C PRO A 247 -14.46 -14.15 1.72
N ASP A 248 -14.79 -12.95 2.14
CA ASP A 248 -16.05 -12.31 1.76
C ASP A 248 -16.14 -12.18 0.25
N ASP A 249 -17.28 -12.53 -0.33
CA ASP A 249 -17.49 -12.44 -1.77
C ASP A 249 -17.35 -10.99 -2.23
N SER A 250 -16.55 -10.73 -3.22
CA SER A 250 -16.35 -9.39 -3.74
C SER A 250 -16.15 -9.36 -5.25
N THR A 251 -16.44 -8.20 -5.83
CA THR A 251 -16.12 -7.90 -7.22
C THR A 251 -15.43 -6.55 -7.28
N HIS A 252 -14.33 -6.50 -8.01
CA HIS A 252 -13.65 -5.24 -8.26
C HIS A 252 -13.65 -4.89 -9.75
N ASN A 253 -13.67 -3.58 -10.01
CA ASN A 253 -13.54 -3.03 -11.36
C ASN A 253 -12.68 -1.77 -11.26
N ASN A 254 -11.51 -1.82 -11.87
CA ASN A 254 -10.50 -0.79 -11.79
C ASN A 254 -10.19 -0.28 -13.20
N HIS A 255 -10.18 1.04 -13.36
CA HIS A 255 -9.83 1.72 -14.59
C HIS A 255 -8.65 2.65 -14.34
N SER A 256 -7.66 2.58 -15.20
CA SER A 256 -6.45 3.39 -15.12
C SER A 256 -6.18 4.06 -16.45
N TYR A 257 -5.78 5.33 -16.38
CA TYR A 257 -5.60 6.22 -17.54
C TYR A 257 -4.23 6.86 -17.48
N LEU A 258 -3.55 6.95 -18.61
CA LEU A 258 -2.32 7.72 -18.76
C LEU A 258 -2.35 8.44 -20.10
N ALA A 259 -2.15 9.76 -20.07
CA ALA A 259 -1.99 10.58 -21.26
C ALA A 259 -0.76 11.47 -21.06
N LYS A 260 0.14 11.48 -22.02
CA LYS A 260 1.32 12.33 -22.03
C LYS A 260 1.45 13.03 -23.39
N PHE A 261 1.86 14.27 -23.37
CA PHE A 261 2.23 15.02 -24.53
C PHE A 261 3.42 15.92 -24.21
N ALA A 262 4.41 15.91 -25.06
CA ALA A 262 5.52 16.85 -24.95
C ALA A 262 5.89 17.39 -26.34
N TYR A 263 6.35 18.63 -26.35
CA TYR A 263 6.82 19.32 -27.55
C TYR A 263 8.17 19.99 -27.30
N ARG A 264 9.11 19.74 -28.18
CA ARG A 264 10.44 20.34 -28.19
C ARG A 264 10.47 21.43 -29.24
N PHE A 265 10.58 22.68 -28.80
CA PHE A 265 10.63 23.83 -29.70
C PHE A 265 11.97 23.89 -30.45
N ASN A 266 13.04 23.52 -29.75
CA ASN A 266 14.41 23.41 -30.24
C ASN A 266 15.19 22.53 -29.23
N ASP A 267 16.50 22.38 -29.42
CA ASP A 267 17.34 21.54 -28.57
C ASP A 267 17.38 21.99 -27.10
N SER A 268 17.06 23.25 -26.83
CA SER A 268 17.13 23.85 -25.49
C SER A 268 15.76 23.88 -24.76
N HIS A 269 14.64 23.88 -25.46
CA HIS A 269 13.33 24.15 -24.85
C HIS A 269 12.34 23.02 -25.09
N ARG A 270 11.85 22.41 -24.02
CA ARG A 270 10.82 21.37 -24.06
C ARG A 270 9.70 21.67 -23.05
N VAL A 271 8.47 21.54 -23.47
CA VAL A 271 7.27 21.66 -22.62
C VAL A 271 6.46 20.38 -22.74
N GLY A 272 5.78 20.01 -21.65
CA GLY A 272 4.89 18.86 -21.72
C GLY A 272 3.81 18.92 -20.66
N VAL A 273 2.82 18.07 -20.89
CA VAL A 273 1.70 17.83 -19.99
C VAL A 273 1.50 16.33 -19.83
N SER A 274 1.24 15.89 -18.61
CA SER A 274 0.83 14.51 -18.33
C SER A 274 -0.42 14.48 -17.47
N TYR A 275 -1.27 13.50 -17.75
CA TYR A 275 -2.42 13.15 -16.94
C TYR A 275 -2.33 11.68 -16.56
N SER A 276 -2.51 11.38 -15.27
CA SER A 276 -2.62 10.02 -14.76
C SER A 276 -3.85 9.94 -13.87
N GLY A 277 -4.75 9.02 -14.20
CA GLY A 277 -6.02 8.85 -13.49
C GLY A 277 -6.27 7.41 -13.08
N SER A 278 -7.02 7.21 -11.98
CA SER A 278 -7.53 5.90 -11.59
C SER A 278 -8.94 6.00 -11.01
N ARG A 279 -9.73 4.95 -11.27
CA ARG A 279 -11.09 4.76 -10.76
C ARG A 279 -11.19 3.33 -10.31
N ASN A 280 -11.25 3.13 -8.99
CA ASN A 280 -11.32 1.80 -8.41
C ASN A 280 -12.63 1.64 -7.69
N LYS A 281 -13.26 0.50 -7.87
CA LYS A 281 -14.51 0.11 -7.24
C LYS A 281 -14.38 -1.31 -6.75
N ASN A 282 -14.76 -1.56 -5.50
CA ASN A 282 -14.77 -2.89 -4.91
C ASN A 282 -16.07 -3.08 -4.11
N TYR A 283 -16.99 -3.87 -4.66
CA TYR A 283 -18.22 -4.24 -3.99
C TYR A 283 -18.02 -5.53 -3.22
N ILE A 284 -18.51 -5.60 -1.97
CA ILE A 284 -18.22 -6.67 -1.03
C ILE A 284 -19.50 -7.05 -0.29
N ILE A 285 -19.79 -8.35 -0.21
CA ILE A 285 -20.79 -8.90 0.69
C ILE A 285 -20.07 -9.24 2.00
N GLU A 286 -20.23 -8.38 3.02
CA GLU A 286 -19.43 -8.40 4.25
C GLU A 286 -19.97 -9.36 5.31
N ASP A 287 -20.14 -10.63 4.97
CA ASP A 287 -20.64 -11.65 5.89
C ASP A 287 -19.77 -11.79 7.16
N SER A 288 -18.48 -11.48 7.06
CA SER A 288 -17.55 -11.54 8.19
C SER A 288 -17.69 -10.38 9.19
N ALA A 289 -18.40 -9.33 8.83
CA ALA A 289 -18.57 -8.14 9.66
C ALA A 289 -19.94 -8.08 10.35
N VAL A 290 -20.89 -8.95 9.98
CA VAL A 290 -22.19 -8.99 10.65
C VAL A 290 -22.08 -9.58 12.05
N THR A 291 -22.85 -9.03 12.97
CA THR A 291 -22.84 -9.41 14.40
C THR A 291 -23.95 -10.39 14.75
N SER A 292 -24.90 -10.63 13.86
CA SER A 292 -26.06 -11.50 14.02
C SER A 292 -26.41 -12.20 12.71
N GLU A 293 -26.86 -13.45 12.78
CA GLU A 293 -27.39 -14.18 11.63
C GLU A 293 -28.58 -13.50 10.95
N ASN A 294 -29.28 -12.66 11.73
CA ASN A 294 -30.44 -11.93 11.23
C ASN A 294 -30.08 -10.67 10.43
N ASN A 295 -28.80 -10.31 10.38
CA ASN A 295 -28.35 -9.12 9.71
C ASN A 295 -27.63 -9.46 8.40
N TRP A 296 -27.63 -8.51 7.48
CA TRP A 296 -26.74 -8.50 6.31
C TRP A 296 -25.97 -7.18 6.28
N ARG A 297 -24.82 -7.22 5.63
CA ARG A 297 -24.00 -6.04 5.39
C ARG A 297 -23.32 -6.15 4.04
N GLU A 298 -23.39 -5.08 3.29
CA GLU A 298 -22.75 -4.91 1.99
C GLU A 298 -21.93 -3.63 1.98
N ALA A 299 -20.93 -3.58 1.14
CA ALA A 299 -20.06 -2.43 1.03
C ALA A 299 -19.61 -2.18 -0.40
N ASP A 300 -19.37 -0.93 -0.73
CA ASP A 300 -18.80 -0.49 -2.00
C ASP A 300 -17.66 0.50 -1.70
N ASP A 301 -16.41 0.02 -1.71
CA ASP A 301 -15.24 0.84 -1.53
C ASP A 301 -14.79 1.44 -2.85
N ARG A 302 -14.65 2.76 -2.90
CA ARG A 302 -14.27 3.49 -4.11
C ARG A 302 -13.05 4.36 -3.88
N ALA A 303 -12.15 4.40 -4.86
CA ALA A 303 -11.07 5.36 -4.89
C ALA A 303 -10.98 6.02 -6.25
N LYS A 304 -10.82 7.33 -6.25
CA LYS A 304 -10.63 8.15 -7.44
C LYS A 304 -9.37 8.99 -7.28
N ARG A 305 -8.54 9.01 -8.29
CA ARG A 305 -7.37 9.87 -8.35
C ARG A 305 -7.27 10.48 -9.74
N ASP A 306 -7.01 11.77 -9.78
CA ASP A 306 -6.66 12.54 -10.96
C ASP A 306 -5.40 13.33 -10.65
N THR A 307 -4.37 13.17 -11.46
CA THR A 307 -3.11 13.91 -11.35
C THR A 307 -2.79 14.52 -12.69
N VAL A 308 -2.57 15.82 -12.72
CA VAL A 308 -2.10 16.57 -13.88
C VAL A 308 -0.74 17.17 -13.52
N ASN A 309 0.23 16.99 -14.38
CA ASN A 309 1.52 17.67 -14.32
C ASN A 309 1.74 18.45 -15.62
N VAL A 310 2.22 19.66 -15.49
CA VAL A 310 2.73 20.48 -16.60
C VAL A 310 4.17 20.77 -16.29
N PHE A 311 5.06 20.52 -17.23
CA PHE A 311 6.47 20.78 -17.04
C PHE A 311 7.07 21.63 -18.16
N TYR A 312 8.10 22.35 -17.80
CA TYR A 312 8.98 23.07 -18.73
C TYR A 312 10.43 22.73 -18.40
N GLU A 313 11.19 22.35 -19.42
CA GLU A 313 12.60 22.04 -19.36
C GLU A 313 13.37 22.99 -20.26
N TYR A 314 14.41 23.60 -19.69
CA TYR A 314 15.36 24.46 -20.39
C TYR A 314 16.77 23.90 -20.22
N MET A 315 17.37 23.51 -21.30
CA MET A 315 18.74 22.99 -21.40
C MET A 315 19.60 24.02 -22.14
N PRO A 316 20.16 25.00 -21.40
CA PRO A 316 20.95 26.08 -22.03
C PRO A 316 22.27 25.56 -22.60
N ASP A 317 22.74 26.21 -23.64
CA ASP A 317 24.15 26.07 -24.08
C ASP A 317 25.03 26.86 -23.10
N SER A 318 25.32 26.26 -21.95
CA SER A 318 26.01 26.86 -20.82
C SER A 318 27.03 25.91 -20.23
N LYS A 319 28.17 26.45 -19.84
CA LYS A 319 29.21 25.68 -19.12
C LYS A 319 28.86 25.43 -17.64
N LEU A 320 27.88 26.14 -17.11
CA LEU A 320 27.54 26.09 -15.69
C LEU A 320 26.22 25.36 -15.45
N ILE A 321 25.23 25.51 -16.30
CA ILE A 321 23.88 25.00 -16.10
C ILE A 321 23.59 23.94 -17.17
N ALA A 322 23.22 22.73 -16.70
CA ALA A 322 22.81 21.63 -17.57
C ALA A 322 21.31 21.63 -17.81
N LEU A 323 20.52 21.90 -16.77
CA LEU A 323 19.07 21.82 -16.83
C LEU A 323 18.42 22.82 -15.85
N VAL A 324 17.39 23.49 -16.33
CA VAL A 324 16.40 24.18 -15.49
C VAL A 324 15.04 23.55 -15.75
N LYS A 325 14.39 23.04 -14.72
CA LYS A 325 13.08 22.40 -14.84
C LYS A 325 12.08 23.00 -13.88
N THR A 326 10.88 23.26 -14.37
CA THR A 326 9.73 23.69 -13.56
C THR A 326 8.59 22.71 -13.79
N ASP A 327 8.01 22.23 -12.69
CA ASP A 327 6.82 21.38 -12.70
C ASP A 327 5.68 22.06 -11.94
N VAL A 328 4.49 21.99 -12.48
CA VAL A 328 3.25 22.40 -11.83
C VAL A 328 2.33 21.20 -11.73
N ASP A 329 2.02 20.79 -10.51
CA ASP A 329 1.21 19.61 -10.24
C ASP A 329 -0.14 19.98 -9.63
N TYR A 330 -1.16 19.30 -10.08
CA TYR A 330 -2.46 19.28 -9.46
C TYR A 330 -2.92 17.83 -9.27
N GLN A 331 -3.27 17.46 -8.03
CA GLN A 331 -3.80 16.14 -7.73
C GLN A 331 -5.09 16.25 -6.93
N LYS A 332 -6.09 15.49 -7.33
CA LYS A 332 -7.33 15.29 -6.56
C LYS A 332 -7.50 13.81 -6.28
N THR A 333 -7.68 13.46 -5.00
CA THR A 333 -8.01 12.10 -4.58
C THR A 333 -9.28 12.10 -3.73
N GLN A 334 -10.06 11.07 -3.91
CA GLN A 334 -11.21 10.76 -3.06
C GLN A 334 -11.20 9.27 -2.78
N THR A 335 -11.27 8.90 -1.52
CA THR A 335 -11.62 7.55 -1.09
C THR A 335 -12.97 7.59 -0.42
N ALA A 336 -13.81 6.61 -0.75
CA ALA A 336 -15.16 6.54 -0.24
C ALA A 336 -15.49 5.10 0.16
N ALA A 337 -16.11 4.94 1.30
CA ALA A 337 -16.66 3.69 1.78
C ALA A 337 -18.17 3.84 1.92
N TYR A 338 -18.91 3.11 1.11
CA TYR A 338 -20.37 3.01 1.17
C TYR A 338 -20.70 1.73 1.91
N ASN A 339 -21.43 1.82 3.01
CA ASN A 339 -21.86 0.66 3.78
C ASN A 339 -23.36 0.64 3.85
N TYR A 340 -23.93 -0.51 3.56
CA TYR A 340 -25.34 -0.79 3.56
C TYR A 340 -25.60 -1.91 4.55
N GLU A 341 -26.51 -1.71 5.48
CA GLU A 341 -26.85 -2.68 6.51
C GLU A 341 -28.36 -2.92 6.53
N GLY A 342 -28.76 -4.09 7.00
CA GLY A 342 -30.16 -4.42 7.12
C GLY A 342 -30.42 -5.77 7.77
N TYR A 343 -31.68 -6.15 7.77
CA TYR A 343 -32.14 -7.40 8.37
C TYR A 343 -32.45 -8.41 7.29
N ARG A 344 -32.07 -9.66 7.51
CA ARG A 344 -32.41 -10.79 6.63
C ARG A 344 -33.87 -11.17 6.82
N ALA A 345 -34.47 -11.77 5.78
CA ALA A 345 -35.81 -12.33 5.88
C ALA A 345 -35.86 -13.38 7.02
N LYS A 346 -36.93 -13.34 7.78
CA LYS A 346 -37.24 -14.34 8.82
C LYS A 346 -38.43 -15.17 8.40
N LEU A 347 -38.27 -16.47 8.52
CA LEU A 347 -39.41 -17.38 8.34
C LEU A 347 -40.40 -17.23 9.49
N ALA A 348 -41.69 -17.52 9.23
CA ALA A 348 -42.68 -17.59 10.28
C ALA A 348 -42.33 -18.66 11.30
N THR A 349 -42.54 -18.33 12.58
CA THR A 349 -42.44 -19.29 13.69
C THR A 349 -43.81 -19.40 14.37
N ALA A 350 -43.97 -20.32 15.31
CA ALA A 350 -45.23 -20.42 16.08
C ALA A 350 -45.60 -19.14 16.84
N TRP A 351 -44.60 -18.24 17.05
CA TRP A 351 -44.71 -17.04 17.88
C TRP A 351 -44.49 -15.72 17.14
N SER A 352 -44.11 -15.77 15.88
CA SER A 352 -43.82 -14.56 15.07
C SER A 352 -44.14 -14.79 13.59
N PRO A 353 -44.79 -13.81 12.92
CA PRO A 353 -45.00 -13.89 11.48
C PRO A 353 -43.69 -13.82 10.71
N ALA A 354 -43.69 -14.30 9.47
CA ALA A 354 -42.60 -14.11 8.54
C ALA A 354 -42.34 -12.61 8.33
N LYS A 355 -41.05 -12.21 8.25
CA LYS A 355 -40.67 -10.87 7.91
C LYS A 355 -39.79 -10.88 6.66
N PRO A 356 -40.01 -10.02 5.69
CA PRO A 356 -39.14 -9.90 4.52
C PRO A 356 -37.76 -9.37 4.93
N SER A 357 -36.77 -9.50 4.05
CA SER A 357 -35.51 -8.78 4.18
C SER A 357 -35.76 -7.30 3.98
N GLU A 358 -35.19 -6.47 4.84
CA GLU A 358 -35.33 -5.02 4.77
C GLU A 358 -33.99 -4.31 5.08
N PRO A 359 -33.72 -3.14 4.46
CA PRO A 359 -32.59 -2.31 4.84
C PRO A 359 -32.80 -1.65 6.20
N SER A 360 -31.72 -1.24 6.85
CA SER A 360 -31.80 -0.44 8.10
C SER A 360 -31.01 0.86 8.00
N ASP A 361 -29.79 0.80 7.53
CA ASP A 361 -28.86 1.92 7.57
C ASP A 361 -27.99 1.99 6.30
N ASN A 362 -27.70 3.21 5.87
CA ASN A 362 -26.63 3.52 4.94
C ASN A 362 -25.64 4.44 5.64
N ASN A 363 -24.39 4.08 5.59
CA ASN A 363 -23.30 4.84 6.19
C ASN A 363 -22.21 5.10 5.15
N LEU A 364 -22.12 6.35 4.68
CA LEU A 364 -21.20 6.76 3.64
C LEU A 364 -20.10 7.65 4.22
N ARG A 365 -18.85 7.31 3.92
CA ARG A 365 -17.67 8.00 4.45
C ARG A 365 -16.77 8.38 3.29
N PHE A 366 -16.40 9.66 3.23
CA PHE A 366 -15.58 10.22 2.17
C PHE A 366 -14.37 10.93 2.74
N PHE A 367 -13.19 10.61 2.22
CA PHE A 367 -11.95 11.32 2.46
C PHE A 367 -11.51 11.99 1.18
N ASN A 368 -11.47 13.32 1.18
CA ASN A 368 -11.14 14.12 0.02
C ASN A 368 -9.81 14.84 0.23
N THR A 369 -8.92 14.74 -0.75
CA THR A 369 -7.68 15.50 -0.76
C THR A 369 -7.51 16.23 -2.09
N LYS A 370 -7.15 17.52 -2.00
CA LYS A 370 -6.71 18.33 -3.14
C LYS A 370 -5.29 18.81 -2.87
N PHE A 371 -4.40 18.58 -3.80
CA PHE A 371 -2.99 18.94 -3.70
C PHE A 371 -2.56 19.77 -4.91
N LYS A 372 -1.77 20.80 -4.65
CA LYS A 372 -1.14 21.65 -5.68
C LYS A 372 0.31 21.83 -5.32
N ARG A 373 1.20 21.80 -6.31
CA ARG A 373 2.63 22.03 -6.12
C ARG A 373 3.22 22.78 -7.31
N ILE A 374 4.15 23.66 -7.02
CA ILE A 374 5.11 24.20 -8.00
C ILE A 374 6.47 23.74 -7.52
N ASN A 375 7.21 23.08 -8.39
CA ASN A 375 8.55 22.57 -8.14
C ASN A 375 9.52 23.18 -9.15
N PHE A 376 10.69 23.57 -8.69
CA PHE A 376 11.74 24.14 -9.49
C PHE A 376 13.05 23.41 -9.23
N ARG A 377 13.78 23.06 -10.29
CA ARG A 377 15.06 22.34 -10.25
C ARG A 377 16.06 23.00 -11.16
N ILE A 378 17.29 23.16 -10.67
CA ILE A 378 18.46 23.55 -11.46
C ILE A 378 19.53 22.50 -11.24
N ASP A 379 20.06 21.94 -12.33
CA ASP A 379 21.22 21.07 -12.30
C ASP A 379 22.40 21.76 -12.98
N SER A 380 23.57 21.67 -12.37
CA SER A 380 24.79 22.20 -12.98
C SER A 380 25.38 21.24 -14.01
N GLN A 381 26.16 21.75 -14.90
CA GLN A 381 27.20 20.96 -15.59
C GLN A 381 28.24 20.49 -14.54
N PRO A 382 29.03 19.46 -14.84
CA PRO A 382 30.19 19.12 -14.02
C PRO A 382 31.13 20.34 -13.90
N ILE A 383 31.48 20.71 -12.69
CA ILE A 383 32.31 21.88 -12.35
C ILE A 383 33.57 21.37 -11.67
N ASP A 384 34.74 21.71 -12.25
CA ASP A 384 36.02 21.38 -11.65
C ASP A 384 36.35 22.39 -10.55
N LEU A 385 36.48 21.92 -9.32
CA LEU A 385 36.91 22.69 -8.15
C LEU A 385 38.25 22.17 -7.66
N GLY A 386 39.32 22.60 -8.28
CA GLY A 386 40.65 22.12 -7.98
C GLY A 386 40.92 20.70 -8.52
N THR A 387 41.00 19.72 -7.61
CA THR A 387 41.25 18.31 -7.97
C THR A 387 39.98 17.48 -8.02
N THR A 388 38.82 18.08 -7.76
CA THR A 388 37.54 17.39 -7.65
C THR A 388 36.54 17.94 -8.66
N ASN A 389 35.67 17.07 -9.17
CA ASN A 389 34.59 17.43 -10.07
C ASN A 389 33.25 17.38 -9.30
N HIS A 390 32.47 18.44 -9.41
CA HIS A 390 31.21 18.61 -8.67
C HIS A 390 30.02 18.74 -9.61
N THR A 391 28.91 18.09 -9.29
CA THR A 391 27.63 18.28 -9.97
C THR A 391 26.57 18.66 -8.97
N PHE A 392 26.11 19.91 -9.04
CA PHE A 392 25.12 20.44 -8.10
C PHE A 392 23.70 20.28 -8.63
N SER A 393 22.75 19.98 -7.72
CA SER A 393 21.32 20.03 -7.99
C SER A 393 20.62 20.83 -6.90
N LEU A 394 20.03 21.97 -7.27
CA LEU A 394 19.20 22.79 -6.40
C LEU A 394 17.73 22.51 -6.71
N ARG A 395 16.93 22.20 -5.69
CA ARG A 395 15.49 21.98 -5.84
C ARG A 395 14.74 22.80 -4.80
N THR A 396 13.61 23.36 -5.19
CA THR A 396 12.71 24.06 -4.29
C THR A 396 11.26 23.78 -4.68
N ALA A 397 10.37 23.66 -3.72
CA ALA A 397 8.96 23.48 -3.99
C ALA A 397 8.07 24.21 -2.99
N ILE A 398 6.93 24.66 -3.49
CA ILE A 398 5.83 25.21 -2.72
C ILE A 398 4.61 24.35 -2.99
N SER A 399 3.94 23.90 -1.94
CA SER A 399 2.73 23.10 -2.08
C SER A 399 1.65 23.48 -1.10
N GLU A 400 0.41 23.22 -1.51
CA GLU A 400 -0.80 23.34 -0.69
C GLU A 400 -1.61 22.06 -0.79
N ARG A 401 -1.97 21.50 0.37
CA ARG A 401 -2.89 20.36 0.50
C ARG A 401 -4.13 20.83 1.25
N LYS A 402 -5.30 20.40 0.78
CA LYS A 402 -6.56 20.51 1.50
C LYS A 402 -7.12 19.13 1.73
N PHE A 403 -7.46 18.82 2.95
CA PHE A 403 -8.07 17.55 3.36
C PHE A 403 -9.37 17.81 4.09
N ASP A 404 -10.41 17.04 3.77
CA ASP A 404 -11.70 17.06 4.45
C ASP A 404 -12.32 15.66 4.51
N ILE A 405 -13.14 15.47 5.53
CA ILE A 405 -13.95 14.27 5.77
C ILE A 405 -15.41 14.65 5.64
N LEU A 406 -16.18 13.80 4.95
CA LEU A 406 -17.64 13.95 4.83
C LEU A 406 -18.32 12.63 5.20
N HIS A 407 -19.34 12.71 6.05
CA HIS A 407 -20.24 11.63 6.39
C HIS A 407 -21.64 11.94 5.86
N GLN A 408 -22.24 10.93 5.26
CA GLN A 408 -23.62 10.96 4.83
C GLN A 408 -24.29 9.69 5.34
N ASP A 409 -25.25 9.83 6.20
CA ASP A 409 -25.94 8.73 6.84
C ASP A 409 -27.44 8.82 6.57
N SER A 410 -28.08 7.68 6.35
CA SER A 410 -29.53 7.58 6.29
C SER A 410 -30.01 6.32 7.00
N VAL A 411 -31.20 6.40 7.55
CA VAL A 411 -31.87 5.30 8.27
C VAL A 411 -33.22 4.99 7.61
N TYR A 412 -33.57 3.69 7.58
CA TYR A 412 -34.84 3.24 7.02
C TYR A 412 -35.86 3.02 8.16
N VAL A 413 -36.69 4.00 8.39
CA VAL A 413 -37.62 4.05 9.54
C VAL A 413 -39.00 4.56 9.16
N ASP A 414 -40.00 4.21 9.96
CA ASP A 414 -41.33 4.83 9.94
C ASP A 414 -41.24 6.17 10.71
N ASN A 415 -40.91 7.23 10.01
CA ASN A 415 -40.68 8.55 10.61
C ASN A 415 -42.00 9.28 10.91
N ASN A 416 -43.05 8.95 10.21
CA ASN A 416 -44.34 9.61 10.32
C ASN A 416 -45.33 8.84 11.22
N TYR A 417 -44.95 7.66 11.75
CA TYR A 417 -45.77 6.75 12.54
C TYR A 417 -47.06 6.31 11.82
N ASP A 418 -46.99 6.21 10.49
CA ASP A 418 -48.13 5.81 9.63
C ASP A 418 -48.05 4.33 9.18
N GLY A 419 -47.03 3.59 9.64
CA GLY A 419 -46.78 2.19 9.32
C GLY A 419 -45.95 2.02 8.03
N VAL A 420 -45.56 3.11 7.36
CA VAL A 420 -44.76 3.10 6.15
C VAL A 420 -43.34 3.52 6.47
N LYS A 421 -42.38 2.65 6.16
CA LYS A 421 -40.95 2.97 6.33
C LYS A 421 -40.40 3.69 5.11
N GLU A 422 -39.59 4.69 5.35
CA GLU A 422 -38.90 5.48 4.33
C GLU A 422 -37.44 5.73 4.72
N TRP A 423 -36.63 6.13 3.73
CA TRP A 423 -35.28 6.59 3.99
C TRP A 423 -35.33 8.02 4.53
N VAL A 424 -34.70 8.19 5.70
CA VAL A 424 -34.53 9.51 6.32
C VAL A 424 -33.05 9.83 6.32
N ASP A 425 -32.64 10.86 5.56
CA ASP A 425 -31.28 11.33 5.49
C ASP A 425 -30.92 12.17 6.72
N SER A 426 -29.79 11.85 7.32
CA SER A 426 -29.19 12.71 8.30
C SER A 426 -28.51 13.89 7.61
N LYS A 427 -28.31 14.97 8.36
CA LYS A 427 -27.52 16.10 7.88
C LYS A 427 -26.08 15.69 7.60
N ASP A 428 -25.49 16.20 6.54
CA ASP A 428 -24.09 15.99 6.20
C ASP A 428 -23.20 16.38 7.40
N SER A 429 -22.30 15.50 7.80
CA SER A 429 -21.50 15.67 9.01
C SER A 429 -20.01 15.34 8.79
N THR A 430 -19.22 15.67 9.79
CA THR A 430 -17.78 15.38 9.82
C THR A 430 -17.31 15.14 11.24
N MET A 431 -16.11 14.59 11.41
CA MET A 431 -15.45 14.35 12.70
C MET A 431 -14.29 15.30 12.98
N MET A 432 -14.00 16.23 12.07
CA MET A 432 -12.94 17.22 12.22
C MET A 432 -13.14 18.40 11.27
N TYR A 433 -12.57 19.54 11.61
CA TYR A 433 -12.52 20.67 10.70
C TYR A 433 -11.67 20.32 9.47
N PRO A 434 -12.04 20.81 8.25
CA PRO A 434 -11.17 20.70 7.09
C PRO A 434 -9.81 21.30 7.36
N VAL A 435 -8.74 20.64 6.91
CA VAL A 435 -7.36 21.07 7.16
C VAL A 435 -6.68 21.50 5.88
N LYS A 436 -6.04 22.67 5.95
CA LYS A 436 -5.18 23.21 4.89
C LYS A 436 -3.74 23.17 5.35
N THR A 437 -2.90 22.45 4.60
CA THR A 437 -1.46 22.37 4.85
C THR A 437 -0.72 23.15 3.76
N ARG A 438 0.14 24.09 4.15
CA ARG A 438 1.11 24.72 3.25
C ARG A 438 2.50 24.22 3.59
N HIS A 439 3.24 23.85 2.57
CA HIS A 439 4.57 23.29 2.73
C HIS A 439 5.55 23.95 1.76
N TYR A 440 6.73 24.28 2.26
CA TYR A 440 7.84 24.85 1.52
C TYR A 440 9.07 23.98 1.75
N ASN A 441 9.87 23.76 0.73
CA ASN A 441 11.14 23.10 0.88
C ASN A 441 12.19 23.67 -0.08
N ILE A 442 13.45 23.52 0.33
CA ILE A 442 14.62 23.81 -0.49
C ILE A 442 15.66 22.74 -0.20
N SER A 443 16.32 22.22 -1.21
CA SER A 443 17.38 21.23 -1.08
C SER A 443 18.52 21.50 -2.05
N LEU A 444 19.73 21.21 -1.58
CA LEU A 444 20.96 21.23 -2.35
C LEU A 444 21.61 19.86 -2.29
N HIS A 445 21.97 19.33 -3.43
CA HIS A 445 22.72 18.10 -3.58
C HIS A 445 24.01 18.38 -4.33
N ASP A 446 25.10 17.77 -3.89
CA ASP A 446 26.41 17.81 -4.53
C ASP A 446 26.89 16.37 -4.76
N GLU A 447 27.11 16.03 -5.99
CA GLU A 447 27.80 14.82 -6.39
C GLU A 447 29.26 15.15 -6.66
N ILE A 448 30.18 14.55 -5.90
CA ILE A 448 31.61 14.86 -5.89
C ILE A 448 32.36 13.68 -6.42
N GLN A 449 33.06 13.84 -7.53
CA GLN A 449 34.04 12.88 -8.06
C GLN A 449 35.44 13.31 -7.62
N PHE A 450 36.02 12.57 -6.63
CA PHE A 450 37.36 12.87 -6.12
C PHE A 450 38.46 12.31 -7.03
N THR A 451 38.25 11.04 -7.45
CA THR A 451 39.11 10.32 -8.39
C THR A 451 38.20 9.41 -9.24
N PRO A 452 38.70 8.79 -10.31
CA PRO A 452 37.88 7.82 -11.06
C PRO A 452 37.28 6.70 -10.23
N GLU A 453 37.90 6.39 -9.08
CA GLU A 453 37.49 5.32 -8.16
C GLU A 453 36.60 5.80 -7.01
N TRP A 454 36.69 7.06 -6.60
CA TRP A 454 36.03 7.59 -5.42
C TRP A 454 34.99 8.65 -5.77
N LYS A 455 33.78 8.40 -5.36
CA LYS A 455 32.61 9.27 -5.54
C LYS A 455 31.87 9.49 -4.22
N SER A 456 31.42 10.70 -3.98
CA SER A 456 30.60 11.05 -2.81
C SER A 456 29.32 11.75 -3.24
N HIS A 457 28.30 11.64 -2.39
CA HIS A 457 27.02 12.33 -2.53
C HIS A 457 26.72 13.03 -1.20
N LEU A 458 26.53 14.32 -1.24
CA LEU A 458 26.14 15.13 -0.10
C LEU A 458 24.85 15.86 -0.42
N GLY A 459 23.92 15.85 0.50
CA GLY A 459 22.65 16.55 0.32
C GLY A 459 22.13 17.10 1.62
N ILE A 460 21.55 18.30 1.55
CA ILE A 460 20.84 18.94 2.64
C ILE A 460 19.52 19.48 2.13
N ARG A 461 18.49 19.35 2.95
CA ARG A 461 17.13 19.81 2.65
C ARG A 461 16.51 20.43 3.90
N TYR A 462 15.88 21.56 3.72
CA TYR A 462 15.04 22.22 4.71
C TYR A 462 13.58 22.14 4.31
N ASP A 463 12.72 21.74 5.22
CA ASP A 463 11.27 21.67 5.06
C ASP A 463 10.59 22.53 6.12
N TRP A 464 9.57 23.27 5.74
CA TRP A 464 8.69 24.01 6.62
C TRP A 464 7.24 23.77 6.23
N ALA A 465 6.38 23.49 7.21
CA ALA A 465 4.96 23.28 6.98
C ALA A 465 4.10 23.96 8.04
N LYS A 466 2.93 24.44 7.62
CA LYS A 466 1.88 24.98 8.49
C LYS A 466 0.56 24.28 8.18
N TYR A 467 -0.07 23.77 9.23
CA TYR A 467 -1.39 23.19 9.23
C TYR A 467 -2.37 24.15 9.86
N ALA A 468 -3.46 24.43 9.18
CA ALA A 468 -4.50 25.34 9.65
C ALA A 468 -5.88 24.72 9.44
N GLN A 469 -6.70 24.74 10.47
CA GLN A 469 -8.10 24.29 10.38
C GLN A 469 -8.96 25.40 9.75
N GLY A 470 -9.78 25.01 8.75
CA GLY A 470 -10.71 25.89 8.06
C GLY A 470 -12.04 26.08 8.81
N SER A 471 -13.11 26.32 8.05
CA SER A 471 -14.49 26.37 8.56
C SER A 471 -15.24 25.10 8.18
N LEU A 472 -16.22 24.74 8.98
CA LEU A 472 -17.12 23.61 8.70
C LEU A 472 -18.09 23.87 7.54
N GLY A 473 -18.38 25.17 7.26
CA GLY A 473 -19.42 25.53 6.29
C GLY A 473 -20.79 25.05 6.75
N ALA A 474 -21.44 24.25 5.90
CA ALA A 474 -22.75 23.67 6.19
C ALA A 474 -22.69 22.31 6.92
N LEU A 475 -21.47 21.77 7.16
CA LEU A 475 -21.30 20.46 7.80
C LEU A 475 -21.58 20.54 9.30
N GLU A 476 -22.26 19.53 9.82
CA GLU A 476 -22.36 19.32 11.25
C GLU A 476 -21.11 18.62 11.77
N CYS A 477 -20.61 19.07 12.90
CA CYS A 477 -19.55 18.38 13.62
C CYS A 477 -19.93 18.25 15.08
N LYS A 478 -20.47 17.10 15.42
CA LYS A 478 -20.89 16.80 16.78
C LYS A 478 -19.65 16.61 17.66
N ASN A 479 -19.46 17.51 18.62
CA ASN A 479 -18.35 17.47 19.58
C ASN A 479 -16.94 17.74 19.00
N CYS A 480 -16.80 18.29 17.80
CA CYS A 480 -15.51 18.74 17.31
C CYS A 480 -15.01 19.97 18.07
N ARG A 481 -13.71 19.98 18.35
CA ARG A 481 -13.04 21.17 18.87
C ARG A 481 -12.08 21.71 17.83
N LYS A 482 -12.12 23.02 17.62
CA LYS A 482 -11.12 23.68 16.80
C LYS A 482 -9.84 23.82 17.64
N ALA A 483 -8.75 23.28 17.13
CA ALA A 483 -7.44 23.36 17.76
C ALA A 483 -6.59 24.45 17.11
N ASP A 484 -5.45 24.77 17.72
CA ASP A 484 -4.50 25.73 17.21
C ASP A 484 -3.79 25.23 15.94
N ASP A 485 -3.29 26.16 15.14
CA ASP A 485 -2.46 25.87 13.97
C ASP A 485 -1.17 25.19 14.41
N ALA A 486 -0.81 24.10 13.75
CA ALA A 486 0.47 23.42 13.95
C ALA A 486 1.51 23.88 12.92
N LYS A 487 2.76 23.99 13.37
CA LYS A 487 3.91 24.34 12.51
C LYS A 487 5.04 23.36 12.72
N PHE A 488 5.62 22.92 11.61
CA PHE A 488 6.76 22.00 11.62
C PHE A 488 7.88 22.57 10.78
N HIS A 489 9.10 22.30 11.20
CA HIS A 489 10.32 22.55 10.42
C HIS A 489 11.30 21.39 10.65
N ASN A 490 12.03 21.03 9.62
CA ASN A 490 12.99 19.95 9.70
C ASN A 490 14.13 20.16 8.71
N ILE A 491 15.32 19.72 9.10
CA ILE A 491 16.48 19.60 8.22
C ILE A 491 16.73 18.10 8.01
N SER A 492 16.68 17.67 6.76
CA SER A 492 17.07 16.34 6.32
C SER A 492 18.39 16.41 5.57
N TRP A 493 19.19 15.39 5.69
CA TRP A 493 20.48 15.33 5.02
C TRP A 493 20.81 13.91 4.63
N ILE A 494 21.70 13.78 3.66
CA ILE A 494 22.23 12.53 3.15
C ILE A 494 23.72 12.69 2.88
N ALA A 495 24.48 11.67 3.22
CA ALA A 495 25.89 11.56 2.85
C ALA A 495 26.19 10.13 2.40
N GLY A 496 26.88 10.01 1.28
CA GLY A 496 27.27 8.72 0.72
C GLY A 496 28.70 8.77 0.21
N LEU A 497 29.41 7.67 0.32
CA LEU A 497 30.75 7.48 -0.24
C LEU A 497 30.76 6.15 -0.97
N GLU A 498 31.18 6.17 -2.22
CA GLU A 498 31.34 5.00 -3.07
C GLU A 498 32.80 4.84 -3.50
N LYS A 499 33.29 3.61 -3.42
CA LYS A 499 34.57 3.20 -3.98
C LYS A 499 34.37 2.16 -5.05
N THR A 500 34.81 2.44 -6.26
CA THR A 500 35.03 1.46 -7.30
C THR A 500 36.35 0.71 -6.98
N ILE A 501 36.24 -0.55 -6.56
CA ILE A 501 37.40 -1.36 -6.18
C ILE A 501 38.14 -1.82 -7.43
N ASN A 502 37.38 -2.24 -8.43
CA ASN A 502 37.81 -2.58 -9.80
C ASN A 502 36.60 -2.59 -10.73
N ASP A 503 36.74 -3.00 -11.98
CA ASP A 503 35.69 -3.00 -12.99
C ASP A 503 34.43 -3.82 -12.59
N ASN A 504 34.59 -4.77 -11.69
CA ASN A 504 33.53 -5.68 -11.29
C ASN A 504 32.93 -5.38 -9.90
N TRP A 505 33.62 -4.64 -9.03
CA TRP A 505 33.23 -4.47 -7.64
C TRP A 505 33.18 -3.02 -7.20
N LYS A 506 32.08 -2.67 -6.54
CA LYS A 506 31.87 -1.38 -5.88
C LYS A 506 31.47 -1.58 -4.42
N LEU A 507 32.00 -0.74 -3.56
CA LEU A 507 31.65 -0.67 -2.14
C LEU A 507 31.10 0.72 -1.86
N GLY A 508 29.90 0.79 -1.30
CA GLY A 508 29.23 2.03 -0.94
C GLY A 508 28.83 2.06 0.55
N TYR A 509 29.04 3.18 1.18
CA TYR A 509 28.47 3.49 2.48
C TYR A 509 27.60 4.71 2.39
N SER A 510 26.41 4.67 2.97
CA SER A 510 25.52 5.81 3.03
C SER A 510 24.88 5.98 4.40
N ILE A 511 24.63 7.22 4.75
CA ILE A 511 23.91 7.62 5.95
C ILE A 511 22.92 8.72 5.59
N GLY A 512 21.67 8.60 6.03
CA GLY A 512 20.65 9.59 5.73
C GLY A 512 19.65 9.75 6.85
N SER A 513 19.17 10.98 7.02
CA SER A 513 18.12 11.32 7.97
C SER A 513 16.75 11.30 7.29
N GLY A 514 15.73 10.85 8.02
CA GLY A 514 14.34 10.89 7.61
C GLY A 514 13.46 11.59 8.64
N PHE A 515 12.33 12.10 8.18
CA PHE A 515 11.31 12.65 9.06
C PHE A 515 9.91 12.41 8.49
N ARG A 516 8.91 12.40 9.38
CA ARG A 516 7.50 12.39 9.01
C ARG A 516 6.74 13.35 9.90
N MET A 517 6.11 14.33 9.30
CA MET A 517 5.16 15.19 9.99
C MET A 517 3.87 14.42 10.24
N PRO A 518 3.20 14.63 11.40
CA PRO A 518 1.86 14.10 11.61
C PRO A 518 0.91 14.55 10.51
N ASN A 519 -0.04 13.69 10.13
CA ASN A 519 -1.07 14.06 9.16
C ASN A 519 -2.24 14.81 9.84
N ALA A 520 -3.23 15.21 9.05
CA ALA A 520 -4.33 16.01 9.54
C ALA A 520 -5.20 15.24 10.56
N SER A 521 -5.52 13.99 10.28
CA SER A 521 -6.34 13.16 11.19
C SER A 521 -5.61 12.81 12.47
N GLU A 522 -4.29 12.56 12.42
CA GLU A 522 -3.49 12.29 13.61
C GLU A 522 -3.51 13.45 14.60
N MET A 523 -3.54 14.71 14.11
CA MET A 523 -3.51 15.92 14.94
C MET A 523 -4.89 16.40 15.36
N TYR A 524 -5.88 16.32 14.46
CA TYR A 524 -7.10 17.11 14.59
C TYR A 524 -8.39 16.30 14.66
N PHE A 525 -8.32 14.97 14.50
CA PHE A 525 -9.51 14.13 14.64
C PHE A 525 -10.01 14.15 16.07
N ASP A 526 -11.29 14.48 16.27
CA ASP A 526 -11.94 14.55 17.58
C ASP A 526 -13.35 13.98 17.49
N TYR A 527 -13.60 12.89 18.18
CA TYR A 527 -14.90 12.24 18.27
C TYR A 527 -15.15 11.76 19.69
N ARG A 528 -16.28 12.10 20.23
CA ARG A 528 -16.66 11.74 21.61
C ARG A 528 -18.05 11.15 21.61
N ASP A 529 -18.14 9.88 21.96
CA ASP A 529 -19.39 9.20 22.21
C ASP A 529 -19.46 8.82 23.69
N ASN A 530 -20.62 9.03 24.30
CA ASN A 530 -20.81 8.76 25.71
C ASN A 530 -20.80 7.26 26.04
N ALA A 531 -21.03 6.38 25.08
CA ALA A 531 -21.11 4.94 25.30
C ALA A 531 -19.96 4.14 24.68
N ALA A 532 -19.45 4.56 23.52
CA ALA A 532 -18.51 3.78 22.72
C ALA A 532 -17.04 4.17 22.90
N GLY A 533 -16.73 5.28 23.56
CA GLY A 533 -15.39 5.79 23.74
C GLY A 533 -15.16 7.16 23.11
N ALA A 534 -13.93 7.61 23.13
CA ALA A 534 -13.54 8.90 22.56
C ALA A 534 -12.25 8.76 21.73
N TRP A 535 -12.14 9.59 20.69
CA TRP A 535 -10.90 9.87 19.99
C TRP A 535 -10.57 11.35 20.19
N MET A 536 -9.40 11.64 20.73
CA MET A 536 -9.03 12.99 21.09
C MET A 536 -7.93 13.54 20.17
N SER A 537 -8.13 14.76 19.71
CA SER A 537 -7.11 15.50 18.95
C SER A 537 -5.85 15.76 19.78
N ASN A 538 -4.69 15.80 19.13
CA ASN A 538 -3.41 16.17 19.72
C ASN A 538 -2.59 17.06 18.75
N PRO A 539 -2.81 18.36 18.73
CA PRO A 539 -2.06 19.27 17.84
C PRO A 539 -0.58 19.47 18.25
N ASN A 540 -0.17 18.97 19.42
CA ASN A 540 1.18 19.11 19.96
C ASN A 540 2.12 17.95 19.59
N LEU A 541 1.71 17.12 18.65
CA LEU A 541 2.54 16.02 18.14
C LEU A 541 3.85 16.55 17.54
N LYS A 542 4.92 15.77 17.75
CA LYS A 542 6.22 16.00 17.14
C LYS A 542 6.35 15.20 15.85
N ALA A 543 7.18 15.67 14.94
CA ALA A 543 7.54 14.87 13.77
C ALA A 543 8.37 13.63 14.17
N GLU A 544 8.03 12.49 13.60
CA GLU A 544 8.86 11.28 13.70
C GLU A 544 10.19 11.52 12.98
N LYS A 545 11.26 10.94 13.48
CA LYS A 545 12.62 11.05 12.91
C LYS A 545 13.25 9.71 12.74
N SER A 546 14.10 9.58 11.72
CA SER A 546 14.92 8.38 11.52
C SER A 546 16.34 8.75 11.09
N LEU A 547 17.26 7.83 11.37
CA LEU A 547 18.61 7.84 10.85
C LEU A 547 18.91 6.45 10.33
N THR A 548 19.20 6.32 9.03
CA THR A 548 19.53 5.05 8.39
C THR A 548 20.95 5.05 7.87
N GLN A 549 21.65 3.96 8.11
CA GLN A 549 22.99 3.65 7.60
C GLN A 549 22.91 2.41 6.73
N ASN A 550 23.56 2.42 5.57
CA ASN A 550 23.66 1.28 4.67
C ASN A 550 25.13 1.07 4.28
N LEU A 551 25.56 -0.18 4.28
CA LEU A 551 26.81 -0.61 3.67
C LEU A 551 26.47 -1.57 2.53
N ASN A 552 26.81 -1.19 1.31
CA ASN A 552 26.47 -1.90 0.08
C ASN A 552 27.74 -2.46 -0.57
N LEU A 553 27.73 -3.73 -0.89
CA LEU A 553 28.73 -4.35 -1.78
C LEU A 553 28.03 -4.80 -3.06
N LEU A 554 28.49 -4.26 -4.18
CA LEU A 554 27.95 -4.56 -5.51
C LEU A 554 29.01 -5.27 -6.32
N GLY A 555 28.63 -6.38 -6.91
CA GLY A 555 29.47 -7.12 -7.84
C GLY A 555 28.75 -7.29 -9.18
N LYS A 556 29.37 -6.99 -10.29
CA LYS A 556 28.85 -7.23 -11.64
C LYS A 556 29.98 -7.61 -12.57
N GLY A 557 29.85 -8.73 -13.24
CA GLY A 557 30.87 -9.23 -14.16
C GLY A 557 30.41 -10.46 -14.91
N ARG A 558 31.36 -11.14 -15.57
CA ARG A 558 31.08 -12.34 -16.35
C ARG A 558 30.38 -13.45 -15.57
N LEU A 559 30.74 -13.61 -14.29
CA LEU A 559 30.10 -14.58 -13.39
C LEU A 559 28.64 -14.26 -13.07
N GLY A 560 28.19 -13.03 -13.28
CA GLY A 560 26.85 -12.57 -12.96
C GLY A 560 26.84 -11.28 -12.14
N GLU A 561 25.86 -11.14 -11.28
CA GLU A 561 25.66 -9.95 -10.46
C GLU A 561 25.32 -10.31 -9.01
N LEU A 562 25.76 -9.48 -8.07
CA LEU A 562 25.55 -9.65 -6.63
C LEU A 562 25.34 -8.29 -5.96
N SER A 563 24.38 -8.23 -5.05
CA SER A 563 24.15 -7.10 -4.15
C SER A 563 24.05 -7.62 -2.73
N LEU A 564 24.87 -7.10 -1.85
CA LEU A 564 24.81 -7.34 -0.40
C LEU A 564 24.66 -5.99 0.30
N ASN A 565 23.62 -5.85 1.10
CA ASN A 565 23.36 -4.68 1.93
C ASN A 565 23.32 -5.06 3.40
N LEU A 566 24.08 -4.34 4.21
CA LEU A 566 23.95 -4.32 5.67
C LEU A 566 23.35 -3.00 6.07
N HIS A 567 22.30 -3.02 6.89
CA HIS A 567 21.62 -1.81 7.27
C HIS A 567 21.40 -1.68 8.78
N HIS A 568 21.38 -0.45 9.26
CA HIS A 568 20.98 -0.07 10.59
C HIS A 568 20.12 1.18 10.52
N SER A 569 18.98 1.17 11.19
CA SER A 569 18.07 2.31 11.30
C SER A 569 17.68 2.56 12.74
N SER A 570 17.71 3.82 13.17
CA SER A 570 17.18 4.27 14.45
C SER A 570 16.03 5.24 14.22
N TYR A 571 14.98 5.13 15.03
CA TYR A 571 13.77 5.92 14.96
C TYR A 571 13.48 6.57 16.30
N LYS A 572 12.92 7.78 16.28
CA LYS A 572 12.51 8.54 17.46
C LYS A 572 11.13 9.14 17.24
N ASP A 573 10.43 9.35 18.35
CA ASP A 573 9.13 10.03 18.39
C ASP A 573 8.06 9.35 17.50
N PHE A 574 8.04 8.00 17.45
CA PHE A 574 7.02 7.27 16.69
C PHE A 574 5.61 7.69 17.10
N LEU A 575 4.74 7.86 16.12
CA LEU A 575 3.33 8.16 16.30
C LEU A 575 2.52 6.87 16.37
N TYR A 576 1.83 6.67 17.48
CA TYR A 576 0.88 5.59 17.67
C TYR A 576 -0.43 6.11 18.26
N GLU A 577 -1.52 5.50 17.85
CA GLU A 577 -2.79 5.66 18.51
C GLU A 577 -2.73 4.85 19.82
N GLN A 578 -2.72 5.56 20.94
CA GLN A 578 -2.67 4.98 22.28
C GLN A 578 -4.05 5.02 22.92
N GLU A 579 -4.42 3.92 23.54
CA GLU A 579 -5.60 3.82 24.36
C GLU A 579 -5.27 4.20 25.80
N THR A 580 -6.07 5.13 26.33
CA THR A 580 -6.15 5.45 27.76
C THR A 580 -7.60 5.28 28.20
N TRP A 581 -7.85 5.38 29.48
CA TRP A 581 -9.19 5.29 30.01
C TRP A 581 -9.50 6.54 30.82
N GLU A 582 -10.70 7.10 30.60
CA GLU A 582 -11.20 8.22 31.40
C GLU A 582 -12.50 7.88 32.11
N ASN A 583 -12.65 8.41 33.30
CA ASN A 583 -13.91 8.33 34.03
C ASN A 583 -14.84 9.44 33.56
N TYR A 584 -16.02 9.12 33.09
CA TYR A 584 -16.96 10.07 32.55
C TYR A 584 -18.36 9.91 33.17
N ASN A 585 -19.10 11.00 33.25
CA ASN A 585 -20.44 11.00 33.82
C ASN A 585 -21.47 10.58 32.78
N TYR A 586 -22.11 9.41 32.97
CA TYR A 586 -23.01 8.80 31.97
C TYR A 586 -24.44 9.29 32.07
N TYR A 587 -24.95 9.84 32.99
CA TYR A 587 -26.31 10.43 33.16
C TYR A 587 -26.36 11.33 34.40
N GLY A 588 -25.44 12.27 34.54
CA GLY A 588 -25.45 13.24 35.64
C GLY A 588 -25.07 12.69 37.02
N SER A 589 -25.23 11.38 37.26
CA SER A 589 -24.94 10.75 38.57
C SER A 589 -24.16 9.42 38.47
N MET A 590 -24.07 8.81 37.28
CA MET A 590 -23.33 7.56 37.09
C MET A 590 -22.00 7.80 36.41
N TRP A 591 -20.91 7.58 37.12
CA TRP A 591 -19.56 7.58 36.59
C TRP A 591 -19.24 6.23 35.99
N ARG A 592 -18.67 6.23 34.74
CA ARG A 592 -18.23 5.02 34.06
C ARG A 592 -16.91 5.28 33.39
N TRP A 593 -16.12 4.22 33.27
CA TRP A 593 -14.89 4.24 32.50
C TRP A 593 -15.20 4.05 31.01
N ARG A 594 -14.54 4.83 30.14
CA ARG A 594 -14.57 4.64 28.71
C ARG A 594 -13.16 4.70 28.11
N PRO A 595 -12.89 3.94 27.06
CA PRO A 595 -11.61 4.03 26.35
C PRO A 595 -11.50 5.37 25.61
N VAL A 596 -10.32 5.94 25.65
CA VAL A 596 -9.95 7.15 24.91
C VAL A 596 -8.77 6.84 24.02
N GLN A 597 -8.92 7.06 22.73
CA GLN A 597 -7.88 6.91 21.75
C GLN A 597 -7.25 8.27 21.44
N GLN A 598 -5.95 8.36 21.47
CA GLN A 598 -5.23 9.58 21.12
C GLN A 598 -3.90 9.26 20.46
N MET A 599 -3.57 10.00 19.40
CA MET A 599 -2.24 9.92 18.81
C MET A 599 -1.22 10.53 19.75
N GLN A 600 -0.14 9.81 19.98
CA GLN A 600 0.96 10.24 20.86
C GLN A 600 2.31 9.87 20.23
N ASN A 601 3.33 10.67 20.53
CA ASN A 601 4.71 10.30 20.25
C ASN A 601 5.17 9.34 21.35
N ILE A 602 5.37 8.10 20.97
CA ILE A 602 5.80 7.03 21.86
C ILE A 602 7.16 6.58 21.36
N ASP A 603 8.13 6.54 22.25
CA ASP A 603 9.33 5.75 22.16
C ASP A 603 10.22 5.82 20.89
N SER A 604 11.31 5.12 20.99
CA SER A 604 12.31 4.92 19.95
C SER A 604 12.33 3.45 19.52
N ALA A 605 12.81 3.23 18.29
CA ALA A 605 13.06 1.88 17.79
C ALA A 605 14.41 1.81 17.10
N LYS A 606 14.99 0.62 17.10
CA LYS A 606 16.22 0.30 16.36
C LYS A 606 15.99 -0.95 15.52
N ILE A 607 16.46 -0.92 14.29
CA ILE A 607 16.37 -2.03 13.34
C ILE A 607 17.72 -2.21 12.68
N TYR A 608 18.14 -3.45 12.53
CA TYR A 608 19.32 -3.81 11.76
C TYR A 608 19.07 -5.09 10.99
N GLY A 609 19.71 -5.25 9.86
CA GLY A 609 19.51 -6.42 9.04
C GLY A 609 20.49 -6.56 7.89
N VAL A 610 20.27 -7.63 7.15
CA VAL A 610 21.05 -7.99 5.98
C VAL A 610 20.10 -8.35 4.83
N GLU A 611 20.43 -7.86 3.67
CA GLU A 611 19.78 -8.23 2.42
C GLU A 611 20.84 -8.68 1.41
N PHE A 612 20.55 -9.78 0.74
CA PHE A 612 21.38 -10.34 -0.31
C PHE A 612 20.49 -10.59 -1.54
N THR A 613 20.98 -10.25 -2.71
CA THR A 613 20.38 -10.65 -3.98
C THR A 613 21.48 -10.90 -4.98
N GLY A 614 21.39 -11.98 -5.75
CA GLY A 614 22.39 -12.31 -6.76
C GLY A 614 21.87 -13.18 -7.87
N ARG A 615 22.59 -13.14 -8.99
CA ARG A 615 22.43 -14.02 -10.13
C ARG A 615 23.79 -14.51 -10.57
N LEU A 616 23.92 -15.81 -10.69
CA LEU A 616 25.12 -16.48 -11.16
C LEU A 616 24.88 -17.05 -12.54
N ASN A 617 25.70 -16.69 -13.51
CA ASN A 617 25.69 -17.27 -14.84
C ASN A 617 26.32 -18.68 -14.78
N LEU A 618 25.49 -19.71 -14.93
CA LEU A 618 25.95 -21.10 -14.72
C LEU A 618 26.93 -21.59 -15.77
N ASN A 619 26.87 -21.09 -17.01
CA ASN A 619 27.82 -21.39 -18.05
C ASN A 619 29.27 -20.98 -17.73
N GLU A 620 29.46 -20.06 -16.80
CA GLU A 620 30.80 -19.59 -16.38
C GLU A 620 31.45 -20.46 -15.29
N VAL A 621 30.64 -21.30 -14.59
CA VAL A 621 31.11 -22.14 -13.49
C VAL A 621 30.80 -23.62 -13.69
N THR A 622 30.02 -23.97 -14.71
CA THR A 622 29.61 -25.33 -15.04
C THR A 622 29.64 -25.52 -16.57
N PRO A 623 29.65 -26.74 -17.11
CA PRO A 623 29.55 -27.00 -18.54
C PRO A 623 28.12 -26.82 -19.13
N MET A 624 27.27 -26.04 -18.47
CA MET A 624 25.92 -25.73 -18.95
C MET A 624 25.97 -24.79 -20.17
N PRO A 625 25.01 -24.92 -21.10
CA PRO A 625 24.88 -23.94 -22.18
C PRO A 625 24.58 -22.53 -21.67
N ASN A 626 24.86 -21.52 -22.50
CA ASN A 626 24.47 -20.14 -22.21
C ASN A 626 22.98 -20.01 -21.98
N GLY A 627 22.59 -19.05 -21.14
CA GLY A 627 21.18 -18.78 -20.80
C GLY A 627 20.74 -19.31 -19.43
N TRP A 628 21.46 -20.24 -18.82
CA TRP A 628 21.18 -20.73 -17.48
C TRP A 628 21.74 -19.81 -16.41
N LYS A 629 20.87 -19.42 -15.45
CA LYS A 629 21.23 -18.57 -14.31
C LYS A 629 20.66 -19.11 -13.01
N LEU A 630 21.45 -19.05 -11.96
CA LEU A 630 21.00 -19.30 -10.59
C LEU A 630 20.65 -17.97 -9.95
N PHE A 631 19.42 -17.82 -9.49
CA PHE A 631 18.93 -16.67 -8.73
C PHE A 631 18.93 -16.97 -7.25
N GLY A 632 19.35 -16.02 -6.42
CA GLY A 632 19.28 -16.08 -4.97
C GLY A 632 18.88 -14.75 -4.36
N SER A 633 18.01 -14.75 -3.38
CA SER A 633 17.64 -13.57 -2.59
C SER A 633 17.38 -13.96 -1.14
N LEU A 634 17.83 -13.12 -0.21
CA LEU A 634 17.67 -13.32 1.23
C LEU A 634 17.45 -11.97 1.91
N GLY A 635 16.47 -11.89 2.79
CA GLY A 635 16.25 -10.75 3.67
C GLY A 635 16.01 -11.18 5.10
N TYR A 636 16.68 -10.53 6.02
CA TYR A 636 16.50 -10.72 7.45
C TYR A 636 16.74 -9.43 8.19
N SER A 637 15.75 -9.01 8.95
CA SER A 637 15.85 -7.85 9.84
C SER A 637 15.41 -8.19 11.25
N LYS A 638 16.00 -7.51 12.21
CA LYS A 638 15.66 -7.59 13.62
C LYS A 638 15.55 -6.18 14.17
N GLY A 639 14.57 -5.97 15.05
CA GLY A 639 14.34 -4.66 15.66
C GLY A 639 13.69 -4.79 17.03
N SER A 640 13.75 -3.70 17.77
CA SER A 640 13.13 -3.57 19.11
C SER A 640 12.66 -2.15 19.32
N MET A 641 11.59 -2.00 20.10
CA MET A 641 11.12 -0.72 20.63
C MET A 641 11.57 -0.54 22.06
N SER A 642 11.79 0.69 22.50
CA SER A 642 12.26 1.01 23.84
C SER A 642 11.29 0.60 24.95
N ASN A 643 9.99 0.56 24.66
CA ASN A 643 8.94 0.11 25.60
C ASN A 643 8.79 -1.42 25.69
N GLY A 644 9.67 -2.18 25.04
CA GLY A 644 9.69 -3.65 25.04
C GLY A 644 8.71 -4.30 24.06
N SER A 645 7.84 -3.55 23.40
CA SER A 645 6.96 -4.08 22.33
C SER A 645 7.78 -4.41 21.08
N SER A 646 7.17 -5.18 20.19
CA SER A 646 7.78 -5.58 18.91
C SER A 646 7.33 -4.66 17.79
N LEU A 647 8.23 -4.42 16.84
CA LEU A 647 7.85 -3.86 15.55
C LEU A 647 7.10 -4.92 14.76
N MET A 648 5.77 -4.91 14.85
CA MET A 648 4.91 -5.96 14.27
C MET A 648 5.02 -6.06 12.75
N SER A 649 5.48 -5.03 12.06
CA SER A 649 5.69 -5.02 10.61
C SER A 649 7.03 -5.64 10.16
N LEU A 650 7.92 -6.02 11.10
CA LEU A 650 9.11 -6.80 10.77
C LEU A 650 8.74 -8.17 10.21
N GLN A 651 9.26 -8.45 9.02
CA GLN A 651 9.04 -9.72 8.35
C GLN A 651 9.91 -10.82 8.97
N PRO A 652 9.39 -12.06 9.11
CA PRO A 652 10.24 -13.22 9.33
C PRO A 652 11.23 -13.37 8.15
N ILE A 653 12.32 -14.08 8.39
CA ILE A 653 13.33 -14.37 7.34
C ILE A 653 12.64 -14.88 6.07
N LYS A 654 13.01 -14.30 4.94
CA LYS A 654 12.56 -14.69 3.61
C LYS A 654 13.77 -15.00 2.75
N ALA A 655 13.81 -16.21 2.20
CA ALA A 655 14.85 -16.63 1.28
C ALA A 655 14.23 -17.19 0.00
N ILE A 656 14.83 -16.87 -1.13
CA ILE A 656 14.36 -17.31 -2.44
C ILE A 656 15.55 -17.86 -3.22
N ILE A 657 15.36 -19.01 -3.82
CA ILE A 657 16.29 -19.58 -4.78
C ILE A 657 15.54 -19.90 -6.07
N GLY A 658 16.15 -19.70 -7.21
CA GLY A 658 15.54 -19.96 -8.50
C GLY A 658 16.54 -20.41 -9.54
N LEU A 659 16.10 -21.23 -10.45
CA LEU A 659 16.83 -21.62 -11.64
C LEU A 659 16.11 -21.00 -12.83
N ASP A 660 16.80 -20.15 -13.55
CA ASP A 660 16.31 -19.40 -14.68
C ASP A 660 16.98 -19.89 -15.97
N TYR A 661 16.21 -20.02 -17.01
CA TYR A 661 16.73 -20.20 -18.36
C TYR A 661 16.10 -19.16 -19.30
N GLU A 662 16.91 -18.44 -20.00
CA GLU A 662 16.49 -17.55 -21.10
C GLU A 662 17.33 -17.90 -22.33
N GLN A 663 16.67 -18.25 -23.42
CA GLN A 663 17.34 -18.58 -24.65
C GLN A 663 18.14 -17.36 -25.12
N PRO A 664 19.39 -17.53 -25.59
CA PRO A 664 20.26 -16.42 -25.98
C PRO A 664 19.68 -15.47 -27.03
N ASP A 665 18.82 -15.97 -27.94
CA ASP A 665 18.09 -15.16 -28.91
C ASP A 665 16.87 -14.44 -28.33
N GLY A 666 16.57 -14.62 -27.03
CA GLY A 666 15.46 -13.96 -26.32
C GLY A 666 14.05 -14.41 -26.75
N LYS A 667 13.91 -15.51 -27.52
CA LYS A 667 12.59 -15.98 -27.98
C LYS A 667 11.75 -16.58 -26.87
N TRP A 668 12.36 -17.27 -25.91
CA TRP A 668 11.63 -17.83 -24.77
C TRP A 668 12.50 -17.93 -23.54
N GLY A 669 11.85 -18.01 -22.42
CA GLY A 669 12.51 -18.20 -21.13
C GLY A 669 11.56 -18.82 -20.12
N ILE A 670 12.14 -19.54 -19.17
CA ILE A 670 11.44 -20.15 -18.04
C ILE A 670 12.19 -19.82 -16.74
N PHE A 671 11.45 -19.50 -15.71
CA PHE A 671 11.96 -19.02 -14.42
C PHE A 671 11.30 -19.79 -13.31
N SER A 672 12.08 -20.24 -12.35
CA SER A 672 11.56 -20.92 -11.18
C SER A 672 11.91 -20.15 -9.90
N ARG A 673 11.06 -20.24 -8.89
CA ARG A 673 11.26 -19.60 -7.58
C ARG A 673 10.80 -20.55 -6.49
N LEU A 674 11.74 -21.00 -5.68
CA LEU A 674 11.45 -21.66 -4.41
C LEU A 674 11.61 -20.63 -3.30
N THR A 675 10.50 -20.22 -2.69
CA THR A 675 10.47 -19.24 -1.61
C THR A 675 10.34 -19.94 -0.27
N TYR A 676 11.27 -19.71 0.63
CA TYR A 676 11.16 -20.03 2.04
C TYR A 676 10.67 -18.82 2.82
N LEU A 677 9.56 -18.99 3.52
CA LEU A 677 8.99 -18.03 4.45
C LEU A 677 9.21 -18.56 5.87
N GLY A 678 9.93 -17.82 6.69
CA GLY A 678 10.19 -18.19 8.09
C GLY A 678 8.95 -18.08 8.96
N ALA A 679 8.95 -18.78 10.09
CA ALA A 679 7.94 -18.64 11.11
C ALA A 679 8.20 -17.38 11.97
N GLN A 680 7.14 -16.66 12.33
CA GLN A 680 7.23 -15.61 13.32
C GLN A 680 7.42 -16.20 14.71
N LYS A 681 8.34 -15.61 15.46
CA LYS A 681 8.65 -16.06 16.82
C LYS A 681 7.88 -15.23 17.84
N ALA A 682 7.32 -15.88 18.85
CA ALA A 682 6.56 -15.22 19.93
C ALA A 682 7.29 -14.03 20.57
N LYS A 683 8.61 -14.14 20.77
CA LYS A 683 9.45 -13.06 21.31
C LYS A 683 9.50 -11.80 20.43
N ASN A 684 9.19 -11.92 19.13
CA ASN A 684 9.19 -10.83 18.16
C ASN A 684 7.76 -10.38 17.83
N ALA A 685 6.77 -10.80 18.60
CA ALA A 685 5.35 -10.51 18.38
C ALA A 685 4.66 -10.08 19.67
N LYS A 686 5.33 -9.21 20.44
CA LYS A 686 4.81 -8.62 21.67
C LYS A 686 4.16 -7.27 21.38
N TYR A 687 3.05 -6.99 22.00
CA TYR A 687 2.34 -5.72 21.89
C TYR A 687 1.87 -5.24 23.27
N LEU A 688 1.64 -3.94 23.39
CA LEU A 688 1.10 -3.35 24.61
C LEU A 688 -0.41 -3.54 24.63
N LYS A 689 -0.93 -3.99 25.75
CA LYS A 689 -2.34 -4.17 26.01
C LYS A 689 -2.70 -3.52 27.32
N THR A 690 -3.77 -2.75 27.34
CA THR A 690 -4.35 -2.24 28.58
C THR A 690 -5.19 -3.33 29.22
N VAL A 691 -4.88 -3.64 30.45
CA VAL A 691 -5.60 -4.62 31.29
C VAL A 691 -6.23 -3.89 32.47
N GLU A 692 -7.45 -4.27 32.75
CA GLU A 692 -8.24 -3.77 33.86
C GLU A 692 -7.95 -4.64 35.08
N ARG A 693 -7.48 -4.03 36.15
CA ARG A 693 -7.20 -4.71 37.41
C ARG A 693 -8.04 -4.13 38.53
N CYS A 694 -8.63 -5.00 39.31
CA CYS A 694 -9.33 -4.58 40.51
C CYS A 694 -8.31 -4.31 41.64
N VAL A 695 -8.18 -3.05 42.03
CA VAL A 695 -7.28 -2.60 43.10
C VAL A 695 -7.94 -2.78 44.47
N LYS A 696 -9.24 -2.50 44.54
CA LYS A 696 -10.00 -2.60 45.81
C LYS A 696 -11.26 -3.42 45.64
N LYS A 697 -11.39 -4.44 46.47
CA LYS A 697 -12.58 -5.29 46.50
C LYS A 697 -13.32 -5.04 47.79
N GLU A 698 -14.60 -4.76 47.72
CA GLU A 698 -15.44 -4.56 48.88
C GLU A 698 -16.61 -5.53 48.87
N ARG A 699 -17.02 -5.95 50.05
CA ARG A 699 -18.20 -6.74 50.23
C ARG A 699 -19.41 -5.81 50.24
N VAL A 700 -20.24 -5.89 49.21
CA VAL A 700 -21.42 -5.02 49.05
C VAL A 700 -22.70 -5.84 49.10
N PRO A 701 -23.82 -5.28 49.56
CA PRO A 701 -25.08 -5.99 49.51
C PRO A 701 -25.45 -6.33 48.06
N ASN A 702 -25.90 -7.56 47.84
CA ASN A 702 -26.34 -8.02 46.53
C ASN A 702 -27.78 -7.48 46.30
N PRO A 703 -28.00 -6.59 45.34
CA PRO A 703 -29.31 -6.01 45.08
C PRO A 703 -30.37 -7.04 44.60
N TYR A 704 -29.89 -8.20 44.13
CA TYR A 704 -30.75 -9.27 43.63
C TYR A 704 -31.05 -10.34 44.67
N TYR A 705 -30.45 -10.27 45.87
CA TYR A 705 -30.72 -11.19 46.96
C TYR A 705 -32.19 -11.19 47.38
N TYR A 706 -32.82 -10.02 47.40
CA TYR A 706 -34.24 -9.85 47.70
C TYR A 706 -35.15 -10.64 46.73
N TYR A 707 -34.68 -10.90 45.53
CA TYR A 707 -35.38 -11.71 44.52
C TYR A 707 -34.97 -13.20 44.53
N GLY A 708 -34.24 -13.65 45.55
CA GLY A 708 -33.79 -15.04 45.71
C GLY A 708 -32.63 -15.40 44.79
N ILE A 709 -31.86 -14.41 44.29
CA ILE A 709 -30.73 -14.62 43.37
C ILE A 709 -29.41 -14.34 44.08
N GLY A 710 -28.60 -15.37 44.26
CA GLY A 710 -27.24 -15.30 44.83
C GLY A 710 -27.20 -15.20 46.36
N GLU A 711 -26.03 -14.84 46.90
CA GLU A 711 -25.82 -14.61 48.32
C GLU A 711 -26.19 -13.19 48.73
N GLU A 712 -26.41 -12.95 50.00
CA GLU A 712 -26.79 -11.66 50.58
C GLU A 712 -25.77 -10.55 50.26
N PHE A 713 -24.52 -10.91 50.19
CA PHE A 713 -23.42 -10.02 49.83
C PHE A 713 -22.62 -10.57 48.67
N GLU A 714 -22.18 -9.69 47.79
CA GLU A 714 -21.21 -9.99 46.71
C GLU A 714 -19.92 -9.24 46.94
N ILE A 715 -18.82 -9.83 46.47
CA ILE A 715 -17.53 -9.12 46.43
C ILE A 715 -17.47 -8.33 45.12
N LYS A 716 -17.55 -7.02 45.22
CA LYS A 716 -17.52 -6.12 44.09
C LYS A 716 -16.22 -5.34 44.04
N CYS A 717 -15.73 -5.14 42.86
CA CYS A 717 -14.61 -4.23 42.63
C CYS A 717 -15.11 -2.78 42.76
N THR A 718 -14.55 -2.05 43.70
CA THR A 718 -14.90 -0.64 43.94
C THR A 718 -13.86 0.33 43.41
N GLU A 719 -12.67 -0.15 43.12
CA GLU A 719 -11.60 0.66 42.52
C GLU A 719 -10.87 -0.16 41.47
N GLU A 720 -10.85 0.33 40.22
CA GLU A 720 -10.23 -0.28 39.09
C GLU A 720 -9.01 0.53 38.63
N ALA A 721 -7.90 -0.13 38.36
CA ALA A 721 -6.75 0.46 37.71
C ALA A 721 -6.59 -0.12 36.31
N HIS A 722 -6.22 0.72 35.38
CA HIS A 722 -5.91 0.34 34.01
C HIS A 722 -4.40 0.36 33.81
N GLU A 723 -3.79 -0.80 33.69
CA GLU A 723 -2.35 -0.96 33.55
C GLU A 723 -2.02 -1.46 32.15
N THR A 724 -0.86 -1.05 31.64
CA THR A 724 -0.40 -1.51 30.34
C THR A 724 0.61 -2.65 30.52
N GLU A 725 0.31 -3.79 29.94
CA GLU A 725 1.14 -5.00 29.96
C GLU A 725 1.58 -5.42 28.57
N LEU A 726 2.73 -6.11 28.51
CA LEU A 726 3.21 -6.76 27.28
C LEU A 726 2.52 -8.12 27.10
N GLU A 727 1.71 -8.26 26.07
CA GLU A 727 1.08 -9.52 25.67
C GLU A 727 1.73 -10.04 24.38
N THR A 728 1.77 -11.35 24.22
CA THR A 728 2.24 -11.98 22.98
C THR A 728 1.09 -12.20 22.01
N TRP A 729 1.30 -11.86 20.74
CA TRP A 729 0.35 -12.11 19.67
C TRP A 729 0.08 -13.60 19.49
N LYS A 730 -1.18 -14.01 19.47
CA LYS A 730 -1.57 -15.42 19.47
C LYS A 730 -1.40 -16.12 18.12
N HIS A 731 -1.66 -15.39 17.04
CA HIS A 731 -1.70 -15.95 15.68
C HIS A 731 -0.37 -15.71 14.96
N LEU A 732 0.54 -16.65 15.12
CA LEU A 732 1.84 -16.63 14.47
C LEU A 732 1.81 -17.51 13.22
N ASN A 733 2.42 -17.05 12.12
CA ASN A 733 2.56 -17.89 10.95
C ASN A 733 3.62 -18.97 11.17
N SER A 734 3.40 -20.15 10.63
CA SER A 734 4.38 -21.22 10.52
C SER A 734 5.28 -21.02 9.29
N LYS A 735 6.42 -21.73 9.28
CA LYS A 735 7.29 -21.76 8.09
C LYS A 735 6.59 -22.38 6.88
N ALA A 736 6.89 -21.88 5.70
CA ALA A 736 6.38 -22.40 4.45
C ALA A 736 7.43 -22.40 3.35
N PHE A 737 7.34 -23.41 2.49
CA PHE A 737 8.04 -23.45 1.20
C PHE A 737 7.00 -23.32 0.09
N VAL A 738 7.19 -22.40 -0.81
CA VAL A 738 6.29 -22.13 -1.94
C VAL A 738 7.11 -22.19 -3.22
N PHE A 739 6.65 -22.98 -4.17
CA PHE A 739 7.33 -23.15 -5.45
C PHE A 739 6.46 -22.61 -6.57
N ASP A 740 7.05 -21.72 -7.38
CA ASP A 740 6.44 -21.00 -8.49
C ASP A 740 7.26 -21.22 -9.75
N MET A 741 6.60 -21.28 -10.91
CA MET A 741 7.23 -21.28 -12.23
C MET A 741 6.49 -20.34 -13.15
N PHE A 742 7.23 -19.57 -13.93
CA PHE A 742 6.66 -18.68 -14.94
C PHE A 742 7.62 -18.54 -16.12
N GLY A 743 7.10 -18.09 -17.23
CA GLY A 743 7.92 -17.96 -18.42
C GLY A 743 7.24 -17.17 -19.52
N PHE A 744 7.96 -16.99 -20.61
CA PHE A 744 7.46 -16.31 -21.78
C PHE A 744 7.90 -17.02 -23.06
N TYR A 745 7.12 -16.78 -24.11
CA TYR A 745 7.43 -17.19 -25.47
C TYR A 745 7.07 -16.10 -26.47
N LYS A 746 7.97 -15.78 -27.38
CA LYS A 746 7.78 -14.80 -28.46
C LYS A 746 7.66 -15.56 -29.79
N PRO A 747 6.45 -15.93 -30.24
CA PRO A 747 6.27 -16.57 -31.55
C PRO A 747 6.67 -15.66 -32.69
N THR A 748 6.54 -14.35 -32.50
CA THR A 748 7.02 -13.30 -33.42
C THR A 748 7.59 -12.15 -32.60
N GLU A 749 8.27 -11.21 -33.22
CA GLU A 749 8.75 -9.99 -32.57
C GLU A 749 7.61 -9.13 -31.99
N ASN A 750 6.41 -9.28 -32.54
CA ASN A 750 5.23 -8.47 -32.20
C ASN A 750 4.38 -9.09 -31.12
N ILE A 751 4.53 -10.39 -30.83
CA ILE A 751 3.64 -11.14 -29.94
C ILE A 751 4.47 -11.75 -28.82
N ILE A 752 4.04 -11.51 -27.58
CA ILE A 752 4.64 -12.11 -26.40
C ILE A 752 3.55 -12.84 -25.62
N LEU A 753 3.73 -14.13 -25.46
CA LEU A 753 2.90 -14.97 -24.59
C LEU A 753 3.62 -15.17 -23.27
N ARG A 754 2.90 -15.01 -22.14
CA ARG A 754 3.44 -15.25 -20.80
C ARG A 754 2.50 -16.15 -20.03
N ALA A 755 3.05 -17.02 -19.23
CA ALA A 755 2.28 -17.89 -18.33
C ALA A 755 3.05 -18.16 -17.04
N GLY A 756 2.31 -18.36 -15.95
CA GLY A 756 2.89 -18.72 -14.67
C GLY A 756 1.96 -19.61 -13.87
N ILE A 757 2.55 -20.55 -13.15
CA ILE A 757 1.87 -21.40 -12.16
C ILE A 757 2.51 -21.08 -10.81
N TYR A 758 1.68 -20.69 -9.87
CA TYR A 758 2.10 -20.27 -8.55
C TYR A 758 1.61 -21.26 -7.50
N ASN A 759 2.41 -21.45 -6.46
CA ASN A 759 2.15 -22.41 -5.40
C ASN A 759 1.87 -23.82 -5.99
N ILE A 760 2.77 -24.31 -6.83
CA ILE A 760 2.59 -25.55 -7.62
C ILE A 760 2.22 -26.75 -6.73
N PHE A 761 2.81 -26.84 -5.53
CA PHE A 761 2.55 -27.92 -4.58
C PHE A 761 1.29 -27.69 -3.73
N ASN A 762 0.49 -26.68 -4.04
CA ASN A 762 -0.76 -26.37 -3.35
C ASN A 762 -0.59 -26.27 -1.82
N ARG A 763 0.48 -25.65 -1.37
CA ARG A 763 0.78 -25.48 0.06
C ARG A 763 -0.21 -24.54 0.71
N LYS A 764 -0.84 -24.97 1.81
CA LYS A 764 -1.63 -24.09 2.69
C LYS A 764 -0.71 -23.36 3.65
N TYR A 765 -0.74 -22.04 3.64
CA TYR A 765 0.10 -21.22 4.53
C TYR A 765 -0.49 -19.82 4.72
N HIS A 766 -0.14 -19.22 5.85
CA HIS A 766 -0.39 -17.80 6.13
C HIS A 766 0.91 -17.03 6.01
N THR A 767 0.81 -15.77 5.64
CA THR A 767 1.92 -14.82 5.81
C THR A 767 1.78 -14.09 7.15
N TRP A 768 2.90 -13.60 7.66
CA TRP A 768 2.88 -12.76 8.86
C TRP A 768 2.08 -11.48 8.62
N ASP A 769 2.20 -10.86 7.46
CA ASP A 769 1.44 -9.67 7.08
C ASP A 769 -0.07 -9.84 7.19
N THR A 770 -0.58 -11.03 6.90
CA THR A 770 -2.00 -11.31 7.04
C THR A 770 -2.40 -11.48 8.50
N LEU A 771 -1.60 -12.21 9.29
CA LEU A 771 -1.99 -12.58 10.67
C LEU A 771 -1.77 -11.46 11.69
N ARG A 772 -0.76 -10.62 11.52
CA ARG A 772 -0.42 -9.56 12.47
C ARG A 772 -1.46 -8.45 12.60
N GLY A 773 -2.37 -8.35 11.68
CA GLY A 773 -3.44 -7.36 11.74
C GLY A 773 -4.79 -7.94 12.15
N LEU A 774 -4.85 -9.23 12.51
CA LEU A 774 -6.03 -9.81 13.14
C LEU A 774 -6.03 -9.45 14.63
N ASN A 775 -7.19 -9.56 15.27
CA ASN A 775 -7.21 -9.51 16.73
C ASN A 775 -6.73 -10.85 17.32
N ASN A 776 -6.49 -10.89 18.62
CA ASN A 776 -6.06 -12.12 19.28
C ASN A 776 -7.08 -13.27 19.24
N THR A 777 -8.30 -13.02 18.83
CA THR A 777 -9.34 -14.03 18.62
C THR A 777 -9.38 -14.52 17.18
N GLY A 778 -8.54 -13.98 16.29
CA GLY A 778 -8.49 -14.32 14.87
C GLY A 778 -9.53 -13.61 14.01
N GLY A 779 -10.35 -12.74 14.61
CA GLY A 779 -11.26 -11.88 13.87
C GLY A 779 -10.60 -10.58 13.42
N LYS A 780 -11.27 -9.80 12.59
CA LYS A 780 -10.86 -8.44 12.28
C LYS A 780 -10.82 -7.61 13.56
N ILE A 781 -9.83 -6.73 13.69
CA ILE A 781 -9.85 -5.70 14.72
C ILE A 781 -11.05 -4.81 14.44
N ASN A 782 -12.10 -4.97 15.24
CA ASN A 782 -13.22 -4.04 15.18
C ASN A 782 -12.75 -2.70 15.72
N SER A 783 -12.92 -1.70 14.93
CA SER A 783 -12.58 -0.32 15.25
C SER A 783 -13.48 0.32 16.30
N VAL A 784 -14.59 -0.32 16.62
CA VAL A 784 -15.50 0.20 17.65
C VAL A 784 -15.24 -0.51 18.96
N GLY A 785 -14.50 0.19 19.78
CA GLY A 785 -14.09 -0.31 21.06
C GLY A 785 -13.20 -1.53 20.89
N LEU A 786 -12.01 -1.42 21.25
CA LEU A 786 -10.97 -2.43 21.36
C LEU A 786 -11.37 -3.62 22.24
N ARG A 787 -12.64 -3.73 22.57
CA ARG A 787 -13.17 -4.94 23.16
C ARG A 787 -13.30 -5.97 22.07
N PRO A 788 -12.41 -6.98 22.04
CA PRO A 788 -12.78 -8.21 21.39
C PRO A 788 -14.17 -8.53 21.97
N ASN A 789 -15.09 -8.87 21.10
CA ASN A 789 -16.44 -9.21 21.56
C ASN A 789 -16.35 -10.52 22.32
N TYR A 790 -15.92 -10.47 23.59
CA TYR A 790 -15.66 -11.63 24.46
C TYR A 790 -16.90 -12.48 24.69
N ARG A 791 -18.07 -11.89 24.55
CA ARG A 791 -19.33 -12.64 24.65
C ARG A 791 -19.55 -13.57 23.47
N TYR A 792 -18.86 -13.33 22.38
CA TYR A 792 -19.09 -14.10 21.17
C TYR A 792 -17.82 -14.79 20.74
N GLY A 793 -17.17 -15.59 21.59
CA GLY A 793 -15.97 -16.38 21.27
C GLY A 793 -16.03 -16.87 19.82
N GLY A 794 -15.88 -15.89 18.91
CA GLY A 794 -16.00 -16.11 17.48
C GLY A 794 -14.94 -17.11 17.09
N TYR A 795 -15.31 -18.06 16.29
CA TYR A 795 -14.38 -18.91 15.58
C TYR A 795 -13.32 -18.00 14.94
N PRO A 796 -12.05 -18.28 15.10
CA PRO A 796 -10.98 -17.39 14.63
C PRO A 796 -11.02 -17.09 13.14
N GLY A 797 -11.66 -17.91 12.32
CA GLY A 797 -11.81 -17.67 10.88
C GLY A 797 -10.48 -17.61 10.13
N LEU A 798 -9.43 -18.22 10.67
CA LEU A 798 -8.08 -18.14 10.11
C LEU A 798 -7.97 -18.75 8.72
N GLU A 799 -8.83 -19.70 8.39
CA GLU A 799 -8.86 -20.41 7.11
C GLU A 799 -9.13 -19.48 5.94
N ARG A 800 -9.88 -18.42 6.16
CA ARG A 800 -10.16 -17.39 5.15
C ARG A 800 -8.91 -16.58 4.76
N TYR A 801 -7.90 -16.58 5.61
CA TYR A 801 -6.68 -15.80 5.44
C TYR A 801 -5.50 -16.61 4.91
N TYR A 802 -5.68 -17.89 4.56
CA TYR A 802 -4.66 -18.64 3.83
C TYR A 802 -4.35 -17.94 2.49
N GLN A 803 -3.08 -17.94 2.13
CA GLN A 803 -2.70 -17.51 0.78
C GLN A 803 -3.33 -18.42 -0.27
N PRO A 804 -3.51 -17.97 -1.51
CA PRO A 804 -4.07 -18.78 -2.57
C PRO A 804 -3.36 -20.12 -2.72
N GLY A 805 -4.12 -21.17 -2.96
CA GLY A 805 -3.60 -22.47 -3.35
C GLY A 805 -2.92 -22.40 -4.72
N ARG A 806 -2.69 -23.57 -5.34
CA ARG A 806 -2.16 -23.60 -6.70
C ARG A 806 -3.06 -22.79 -7.64
N ASN A 807 -2.43 -21.84 -8.33
CA ASN A 807 -3.13 -20.94 -9.24
C ASN A 807 -2.25 -20.64 -10.45
N PHE A 808 -2.85 -20.11 -11.50
CA PHE A 808 -2.16 -19.75 -12.72
C PHE A 808 -2.53 -18.36 -13.20
N SER A 809 -1.59 -17.74 -13.91
CA SER A 809 -1.82 -16.51 -14.65
C SER A 809 -1.25 -16.63 -16.04
N ALA A 810 -1.87 -15.95 -17.00
CA ALA A 810 -1.38 -15.89 -18.36
C ALA A 810 -1.64 -14.50 -18.95
N SER A 811 -0.81 -14.07 -19.88
CA SER A 811 -1.03 -12.86 -20.67
C SER A 811 -0.55 -12.98 -22.10
N ILE A 812 -1.19 -12.23 -22.97
CA ILE A 812 -0.82 -12.04 -24.37
C ILE A 812 -0.57 -10.55 -24.56
N GLU A 813 0.56 -10.21 -25.12
CA GLU A 813 0.92 -8.85 -25.48
C GLU A 813 1.18 -8.79 -26.97
N ILE A 814 0.59 -7.80 -27.63
CA ILE A 814 0.76 -7.54 -29.05
C ILE A 814 1.24 -6.11 -29.22
N ARG A 815 2.32 -5.91 -29.97
CA ARG A 815 2.90 -4.60 -30.28
C ARG A 815 2.94 -4.39 -31.78
N PHE A 816 2.61 -3.20 -32.22
CA PHE A 816 2.56 -2.82 -33.63
C PHE A 816 3.53 -1.68 -33.93
#